data_017d420f96c959a2b08512c9b22e65ab
#
_entry.id   017d420f96c959a2b08512c9b22e65ab
#
_cell.length_a   1.000
_cell.length_b   1.000
_cell.length_c   1.000
_cell.angle_alpha   90.00
_cell.angle_beta   90.00
_cell.angle_gamma   90.00
#
_symmetry.space_group_name_H-M   'P 1'
#
loop_
_entity.id
_entity.type
_entity.pdbx_description
1 polymer ?
#
loop_
_entity_poly.entity_id
_entity_poly.type
_entity_poly.pdbx_seq_one_letter_code
_entity_poly.pdbx_strand_id
1 'polypeptide(L)'
;RFLDESPELFRFARTQDRASRLLTYCGEVIVNGLPGVTRPSNYVALTEPEPPRCDLTSPIVDGSRQTLQKLGPEAFSRWIRDQKPLLLTDTTFRDAHQSLFATRFRTRDLLRAADAYARLVPNLFSIEMWGGATFDTAMRFLKEDPWDRLSQLRSKVPNILFQMLLRGSNAVGYTSYPDNVVRAFVKEAADAGIDLFRVFDSLNWVPNMEVALEAVRNSGMLCEAAICYTGDILNPARPKYDLKYYVSMARDLEKRGANLIAIKDMAGLCKPYAAKKLVETLRQEVGIPIHFHTHDVGGAQAASVLEGAAADLDIADGAISSMSGLTSQPSLNAIVESLRFTPRETGLDPAALIELSRYWEEVRAMYAPFESGLKSSSADVYAYEMPGGQYTNLFQQAKALGLASRWGEVCKAYADVNLLFGDIVKVTPSSKVVGDMALFLVANNLTPADTIDPERELAFPESVVELFEGRLGQPPGGFPPVLQERVLKGRPATTERPGANLPPADLDAATEKAGTLLGHPATARDGLSLTLYPRVFPDYAAHERTYSDTSMLPTPLFFFGPEPSVENLVEIEPGKTLILKLLAVGEAHVDGKRTVFFELNGQPREVEVVDRSLASAVRETPKADPSDPNQIGAPLPGLVVGVAVVAGDPVRKGQKLLSIEAMKMETTLYAERPGRVAEVLAEVGRQVKAGDLLLKLTT
;
A
#
# COMPACT_ATOMS: atom_id res chain seq x y z
N ARG A 1 1.03 -21.90 57.23
CA ARG A 1 0.39 -20.80 58.01
C ARG A 1 0.70 -19.44 57.36
N PHE A 2 1.98 -19.03 57.15
CA PHE A 2 2.31 -17.76 56.49
C PHE A 2 1.90 -17.75 55.00
N LEU A 3 2.06 -18.86 54.31
CA LEU A 3 1.64 -19.03 52.90
C LEU A 3 0.11 -18.96 52.75
N ASP A 4 -0.61 -19.46 53.73
CA ASP A 4 -2.08 -19.49 53.75
C ASP A 4 -2.68 -18.15 54.15
N GLU A 5 -1.95 -17.36 54.98
CA GLU A 5 -2.35 -16.05 55.49
C GLU A 5 -2.04 -14.88 54.51
N SER A 6 -1.17 -15.09 53.51
CA SER A 6 -0.77 -14.05 52.56
C SER A 6 -0.65 -14.62 51.14
N PRO A 7 -1.73 -15.19 50.56
CA PRO A 7 -1.68 -15.78 49.21
C PRO A 7 -1.37 -14.77 48.10
N GLU A 8 -1.64 -13.50 48.30
CA GLU A 8 -1.33 -12.43 47.35
C GLU A 8 0.18 -12.19 47.18
N LEU A 9 1.02 -12.44 48.20
CA LEU A 9 2.48 -12.36 48.08
C LEU A 9 3.10 -13.39 47.16
N PHE A 10 2.36 -14.49 46.89
CA PHE A 10 2.76 -15.58 46.02
C PHE A 10 1.97 -15.59 44.70
N ARG A 11 1.02 -14.71 44.52
CA ARG A 11 0.47 -14.38 43.22
C ARG A 11 1.50 -13.51 42.47
N PHE A 12 2.56 -14.17 42.02
CA PHE A 12 3.30 -13.61 40.91
C PHE A 12 2.29 -13.46 39.78
N ALA A 13 1.88 -12.22 39.47
CA ALA A 13 1.36 -11.96 38.16
C ALA A 13 2.38 -12.60 37.22
N ARG A 14 1.99 -13.63 36.48
CA ARG A 14 2.79 -14.15 35.38
C ARG A 14 2.86 -12.97 34.40
N THR A 15 3.83 -12.08 34.63
CA THR A 15 4.26 -11.11 33.64
C THR A 15 4.59 -12.01 32.44
N GLN A 16 3.76 -11.89 31.40
CA GLN A 16 3.99 -12.65 30.18
C GLN A 16 5.43 -12.35 29.79
N ASP A 17 6.26 -13.38 29.75
CA ASP A 17 7.68 -13.25 29.44
C ASP A 17 7.82 -12.78 28.00
N ARG A 18 7.93 -11.46 27.84
CA ARG A 18 8.03 -10.77 26.55
C ARG A 18 9.22 -11.31 25.76
N ALA A 19 10.33 -11.62 26.42
CA ALA A 19 11.50 -12.15 25.79
C ALA A 19 11.26 -13.55 25.19
N SER A 20 10.58 -14.44 25.90
CA SER A 20 10.23 -15.77 25.37
C SER A 20 9.31 -15.69 24.15
N ARG A 21 8.37 -14.73 24.14
CA ARG A 21 7.51 -14.53 22.97
C ARG A 21 8.28 -14.04 21.75
N LEU A 22 9.24 -13.13 21.93
CA LEU A 22 10.16 -12.68 20.86
C LEU A 22 11.05 -13.82 20.36
N LEU A 23 11.57 -14.67 21.25
CA LEU A 23 12.31 -15.88 20.84
C LEU A 23 11.45 -16.83 20.02
N THR A 24 10.17 -17.00 20.39
CA THR A 24 9.22 -17.82 19.61
C THR A 24 9.03 -17.26 18.22
N TYR A 25 8.91 -15.92 18.07
CA TYR A 25 8.85 -15.28 16.76
C TYR A 25 10.12 -15.56 15.94
N CYS A 26 11.30 -15.37 16.53
CA CYS A 26 12.58 -15.65 15.86
C CYS A 26 12.68 -17.11 15.43
N GLY A 27 12.21 -18.04 16.29
CA GLY A 27 12.15 -19.46 15.99
C GLY A 27 11.23 -19.78 14.81
N GLU A 28 10.03 -19.16 14.79
CA GLU A 28 9.08 -19.31 13.67
C GLU A 28 9.70 -18.82 12.34
N VAL A 29 10.36 -17.67 12.35
CA VAL A 29 11.02 -17.13 11.15
C VAL A 29 12.14 -18.04 10.66
N ILE A 30 12.96 -18.59 11.58
CA ILE A 30 14.05 -19.50 11.22
C ILE A 30 13.56 -20.81 10.63
N VAL A 31 12.52 -21.41 11.22
CA VAL A 31 11.99 -22.72 10.81
C VAL A 31 11.13 -22.60 9.55
N ASN A 32 10.25 -21.61 9.50
CA ASN A 32 9.21 -21.52 8.48
C ASN A 32 9.41 -20.40 7.45
N GLY A 33 10.31 -19.44 7.71
CA GLY A 33 10.40 -18.19 6.96
C GLY A 33 9.17 -17.31 7.15
N LEU A 34 9.19 -16.13 6.52
CA LEU A 34 8.01 -15.27 6.39
C LEU A 34 7.38 -15.45 5.02
N PRO A 35 6.03 -15.48 4.91
CA PRO A 35 5.34 -15.57 3.63
C PRO A 35 5.75 -14.44 2.68
N GLY A 36 6.17 -14.79 1.46
CA GLY A 36 6.58 -13.83 0.43
C GLY A 36 7.97 -13.22 0.65
N VAL A 37 8.72 -13.67 1.64
CA VAL A 37 10.12 -13.27 1.86
C VAL A 37 11.04 -14.42 1.51
N THR A 38 11.85 -14.26 0.46
CA THR A 38 12.85 -15.24 0.07
C THR A 38 14.21 -14.74 0.51
N ARG A 39 14.89 -15.52 1.35
CA ARG A 39 16.27 -15.23 1.73
C ARG A 39 17.16 -15.40 0.50
N PRO A 40 17.97 -14.38 0.11
CA PRO A 40 18.89 -14.52 -1.00
C PRO A 40 19.89 -15.67 -0.77
N SER A 41 20.23 -16.42 -1.81
CA SER A 41 21.15 -17.57 -1.73
C SER A 41 22.58 -17.15 -1.34
N ASN A 42 22.95 -15.91 -1.59
CA ASN A 42 24.23 -15.29 -1.22
C ASN A 42 24.05 -14.28 -0.07
N TYR A 43 23.07 -14.50 0.80
CA TYR A 43 22.82 -13.63 1.92
C TYR A 43 24.04 -13.53 2.82
N VAL A 44 24.58 -12.34 2.94
CA VAL A 44 25.53 -11.96 3.96
C VAL A 44 24.73 -11.34 5.10
N ALA A 45 25.03 -11.70 6.36
CA ALA A 45 24.34 -11.15 7.51
C ALA A 45 24.38 -9.60 7.42
N LEU A 46 23.20 -9.00 7.23
CA LEU A 46 23.07 -7.55 7.16
C LEU A 46 23.04 -6.99 8.58
N THR A 47 23.84 -5.97 8.80
CA THR A 47 23.77 -5.16 10.02
C THR A 47 22.86 -3.96 9.75
N GLU A 48 22.18 -3.48 10.78
CA GLU A 48 21.43 -2.22 10.65
C GLU A 48 22.40 -1.07 10.36
N PRO A 49 22.10 -0.21 9.37
CA PRO A 49 22.92 0.96 9.07
C PRO A 49 23.01 1.90 10.26
N GLU A 50 24.11 2.61 10.39
CA GLU A 50 24.23 3.70 11.36
C GLU A 50 23.27 4.84 10.96
N PRO A 51 22.58 5.48 11.91
CA PRO A 51 21.75 6.65 11.62
C PRO A 51 22.55 7.75 10.92
N PRO A 52 21.89 8.59 10.07
CA PRO A 52 22.58 9.72 9.46
C PRO A 52 23.17 10.63 10.53
N ARG A 53 24.39 11.10 10.31
CA ARG A 53 25.12 11.92 11.29
C ARG A 53 24.50 13.30 11.39
N CYS A 54 24.06 13.67 12.57
CA CYS A 54 23.61 15.02 12.90
C CYS A 54 23.95 15.34 14.36
N ASP A 55 24.04 16.63 14.68
CA ASP A 55 24.24 17.06 16.08
C ASP A 55 22.90 17.00 16.83
N LEU A 56 22.70 15.94 17.60
CA LEU A 56 21.51 15.73 18.42
C LEU A 56 21.36 16.75 19.57
N THR A 57 22.41 17.49 19.90
CA THR A 57 22.39 18.51 20.96
C THR A 57 21.95 19.88 20.45
N SER A 58 22.03 20.13 19.14
CA SER A 58 21.56 21.37 18.53
C SER A 58 20.01 21.46 18.62
N PRO A 59 19.45 22.66 18.84
CA PRO A 59 18.01 22.83 18.85
C PRO A 59 17.44 22.57 17.44
N ILE A 60 16.25 21.98 17.38
CA ILE A 60 15.51 21.87 16.13
C ILE A 60 14.96 23.26 15.79
N VAL A 61 15.30 23.77 14.61
CA VAL A 61 14.84 25.10 14.15
C VAL A 61 13.42 24.99 13.59
N ASP A 62 12.69 26.10 13.65
CA ASP A 62 11.36 26.22 13.06
C ASP A 62 11.40 25.92 11.56
N GLY A 63 10.39 25.22 11.07
CA GLY A 63 10.24 24.85 9.67
C GLY A 63 8.85 25.19 9.12
N SER A 64 8.48 24.47 8.06
CA SER A 64 7.20 24.64 7.38
C SER A 64 6.00 24.46 8.31
N ARG A 65 6.10 23.55 9.28
CA ARG A 65 4.99 23.28 10.24
C ARG A 65 4.70 24.46 11.14
N GLN A 66 5.72 25.09 11.75
CA GLN A 66 5.52 26.27 12.60
C GLN A 66 4.97 27.44 11.78
N THR A 67 5.40 27.55 10.53
CA THR A 67 4.85 28.57 9.61
C THR A 67 3.35 28.33 9.36
N LEU A 68 2.93 27.08 9.11
CA LEU A 68 1.52 26.72 8.98
C LEU A 68 0.74 27.03 10.28
N GLN A 69 1.26 26.62 11.43
CA GLN A 69 0.61 26.86 12.71
C GLN A 69 0.42 28.35 13.02
N LYS A 70 1.38 29.17 12.61
CA LYS A 70 1.33 30.63 12.80
C LYS A 70 0.34 31.32 11.88
N LEU A 71 0.27 30.90 10.62
CA LEU A 71 -0.50 31.57 9.56
C LEU A 71 -1.93 31.01 9.41
N GLY A 72 -2.12 29.74 9.69
CA GLY A 72 -3.33 29.00 9.32
C GLY A 72 -3.35 28.63 7.82
N PRO A 73 -4.24 27.70 7.40
CA PRO A 73 -4.20 27.10 6.06
C PRO A 73 -4.31 28.09 4.90
N GLU A 74 -5.23 29.06 4.96
CA GLU A 74 -5.48 30.01 3.88
C GLU A 74 -4.33 31.01 3.71
N ALA A 75 -3.77 31.55 4.82
CA ALA A 75 -2.65 32.44 4.74
C ALA A 75 -1.36 31.71 4.38
N PHE A 76 -1.22 30.44 4.81
CA PHE A 76 -0.10 29.58 4.45
C PHE A 76 -0.14 29.24 2.94
N SER A 77 -1.31 28.97 2.37
CA SER A 77 -1.49 28.77 0.92
C SER A 77 -0.98 29.99 0.13
N ARG A 78 -1.34 31.21 0.55
CA ARG A 78 -0.82 32.44 -0.06
C ARG A 78 0.70 32.56 0.13
N TRP A 79 1.21 32.26 1.31
CA TRP A 79 2.65 32.28 1.59
C TRP A 79 3.41 31.33 0.65
N ILE A 80 2.89 30.11 0.38
CA ILE A 80 3.49 29.19 -0.60
C ILE A 80 3.57 29.85 -1.99
N ARG A 81 2.45 30.43 -2.42
CA ARG A 81 2.32 31.06 -3.74
C ARG A 81 3.30 32.21 -3.95
N ASP A 82 3.67 32.91 -2.87
CA ASP A 82 4.59 34.05 -2.88
C ASP A 82 6.08 33.64 -2.85
N GLN A 83 6.38 32.34 -2.64
CA GLN A 83 7.75 31.86 -2.61
C GLN A 83 8.37 31.86 -4.01
N LYS A 84 9.64 32.33 -4.11
CA LYS A 84 10.45 32.20 -5.33
C LYS A 84 11.15 30.85 -5.45
N PRO A 85 11.77 30.32 -4.38
CA PRO A 85 12.33 28.97 -4.37
C PRO A 85 11.28 27.93 -4.76
N LEU A 86 11.68 26.87 -5.49
CA LEU A 86 10.86 25.68 -5.61
C LEU A 86 10.83 24.98 -4.25
N LEU A 87 9.64 24.77 -3.68
CA LEU A 87 9.48 24.00 -2.47
C LEU A 87 9.48 22.50 -2.79
N LEU A 88 10.08 21.68 -1.92
CA LEU A 88 10.21 20.24 -2.17
C LEU A 88 9.57 19.39 -1.07
N THR A 89 8.87 18.36 -1.48
CA THR A 89 8.39 17.26 -0.63
C THR A 89 9.26 16.03 -0.83
N ASP A 90 9.71 15.41 0.26
CA ASP A 90 10.37 14.10 0.20
C ASP A 90 9.36 12.98 0.40
N THR A 91 9.27 12.08 -0.58
CA THR A 91 8.37 10.91 -0.60
C THR A 91 9.03 9.63 -0.10
N THR A 92 10.29 9.69 0.32
CA THR A 92 11.08 8.53 0.75
C THR A 92 10.39 7.72 1.85
N PHE A 93 9.69 8.39 2.77
CA PHE A 93 9.01 7.76 3.91
C PHE A 93 7.71 7.06 3.55
N ARG A 94 7.17 7.25 2.34
CA ARG A 94 5.92 6.59 1.91
C ARG A 94 5.97 6.12 0.46
N ASP A 95 5.79 7.01 -0.54
CA ASP A 95 5.52 6.59 -1.92
C ASP A 95 6.74 5.96 -2.60
N ALA A 96 7.94 6.42 -2.30
CA ALA A 96 9.16 5.83 -2.84
C ALA A 96 9.27 4.35 -2.46
N HIS A 97 9.17 4.03 -1.15
CA HIS A 97 9.25 2.63 -0.73
C HIS A 97 7.98 1.83 -1.03
N GLN A 98 6.82 2.49 -1.18
CA GLN A 98 5.62 1.83 -1.69
C GLN A 98 5.83 1.34 -3.11
N SER A 99 6.47 2.13 -3.94
CA SER A 99 6.68 1.89 -5.36
C SER A 99 7.83 0.92 -5.64
N LEU A 100 8.93 0.99 -4.87
CA LEU A 100 10.12 0.15 -5.05
C LEU A 100 10.03 -1.18 -4.30
N PHE A 101 9.49 -1.20 -3.07
CA PHE A 101 9.55 -2.32 -2.13
C PHE A 101 8.17 -2.76 -1.63
N ALA A 102 7.12 -2.51 -2.39
CA ALA A 102 5.75 -2.88 -2.03
C ALA A 102 5.35 -2.45 -0.59
N THR A 103 5.80 -1.27 -0.16
CA THR A 103 5.52 -0.65 1.16
C THR A 103 6.13 -1.44 2.34
N ARG A 104 7.30 -2.05 2.18
CA ARG A 104 7.88 -2.93 3.21
C ARG A 104 8.75 -2.22 4.24
N PHE A 105 8.99 -0.90 4.15
CA PHE A 105 9.82 -0.20 5.14
C PHE A 105 9.19 -0.23 6.53
N ARG A 106 9.99 -0.65 7.51
CA ARG A 106 9.60 -0.75 8.91
C ARG A 106 9.72 0.62 9.59
N THR A 107 8.89 0.83 10.58
CA THR A 107 8.88 2.07 11.39
C THR A 107 10.25 2.35 12.00
N ARG A 108 10.95 1.29 12.46
CA ARG A 108 12.28 1.39 13.04
C ARG A 108 13.28 2.11 12.13
N ASP A 109 13.33 1.74 10.84
CA ASP A 109 14.29 2.33 9.90
C ASP A 109 13.95 3.80 9.57
N LEU A 110 12.66 4.12 9.52
CA LEU A 110 12.19 5.51 9.36
C LEU A 110 12.58 6.37 10.58
N LEU A 111 12.41 5.85 11.79
CA LEU A 111 12.73 6.54 13.04
C LEU A 111 14.23 6.81 13.21
N ARG A 112 15.10 5.94 12.67
CA ARG A 112 16.56 6.12 12.73
C ARG A 112 17.03 7.30 11.88
N ALA A 113 16.31 7.63 10.80
CA ALA A 113 16.60 8.80 9.97
C ALA A 113 15.92 10.09 10.49
N ALA A 114 14.85 9.99 11.26
CA ALA A 114 13.94 11.09 11.56
C ALA A 114 14.62 12.30 12.22
N ASP A 115 15.50 12.09 13.19
CA ASP A 115 16.23 13.16 13.88
C ASP A 115 17.11 13.97 12.92
N ALA A 116 17.73 13.30 11.93
CA ALA A 116 18.53 13.94 10.91
C ALA A 116 17.68 14.79 9.96
N TYR A 117 16.49 14.31 9.56
CA TYR A 117 15.56 15.14 8.76
C TYR A 117 15.20 16.43 9.47
N ALA A 118 14.82 16.36 10.74
CA ALA A 118 14.42 17.54 11.51
C ALA A 118 15.54 18.60 11.62
N ARG A 119 16.81 18.17 11.60
CA ARG A 119 17.98 19.05 11.84
C ARG A 119 18.72 19.44 10.58
N LEU A 120 18.90 18.51 9.64
CA LEU A 120 19.72 18.74 8.45
C LEU A 120 18.95 19.38 7.30
N VAL A 121 17.62 19.12 7.20
CA VAL A 121 16.79 19.62 6.11
C VAL A 121 15.52 20.34 6.61
N PRO A 122 15.63 21.29 7.57
CA PRO A 122 14.49 22.01 8.15
C PRO A 122 13.69 22.83 7.13
N ASN A 123 14.30 23.17 5.99
CA ASN A 123 13.69 23.90 4.89
C ASN A 123 12.89 23.02 3.93
N LEU A 124 12.85 21.70 4.17
CA LEU A 124 11.97 20.82 3.41
C LEU A 124 10.51 21.23 3.62
N PHE A 125 9.75 21.29 2.53
CA PHE A 125 8.34 21.70 2.60
C PHE A 125 7.52 20.69 3.38
N SER A 126 7.60 19.40 2.99
CA SER A 126 6.91 18.32 3.69
C SER A 126 7.63 16.97 3.53
N ILE A 127 7.30 16.05 4.42
CA ILE A 127 7.64 14.62 4.29
C ILE A 127 6.33 13.88 4.03
N GLU A 128 6.21 13.21 2.90
CA GLU A 128 5.10 12.31 2.67
C GLU A 128 5.40 10.98 3.38
N MET A 129 4.71 10.73 4.49
CA MET A 129 5.07 9.63 5.37
C MET A 129 3.94 8.63 5.65
N TRP A 130 2.71 8.90 5.19
CA TRP A 130 1.54 8.10 5.52
C TRP A 130 0.49 8.05 4.42
N GLY A 131 -0.53 7.17 4.58
CA GLY A 131 -1.57 6.96 3.57
C GLY A 131 -1.18 5.92 2.52
N GLY A 132 -1.84 5.92 1.38
CA GLY A 132 -1.62 4.92 0.34
C GLY A 132 -1.82 3.50 0.86
N ALA A 133 -0.82 2.63 0.69
CA ALA A 133 -0.83 1.26 1.20
C ALA A 133 -0.13 1.09 2.56
N THR A 134 0.42 2.18 3.13
CA THR A 134 1.20 2.10 4.37
C THR A 134 0.39 1.52 5.52
N PHE A 135 -0.87 1.94 5.65
CA PHE A 135 -1.76 1.52 6.74
C PHE A 135 -2.03 0.01 6.71
N ASP A 136 -2.45 -0.51 5.57
CA ASP A 136 -2.68 -1.96 5.37
C ASP A 136 -1.39 -2.75 5.58
N THR A 137 -0.29 -2.30 4.95
CA THR A 137 0.97 -3.04 4.95
C THR A 137 1.62 -3.09 6.33
N ALA A 138 1.52 -2.02 7.12
CA ALA A 138 2.02 -2.00 8.49
C ALA A 138 1.41 -3.15 9.31
N MET A 139 0.10 -3.28 9.34
CA MET A 139 -0.58 -4.35 10.08
C MET A 139 -0.41 -5.72 9.43
N ARG A 140 -0.58 -5.82 8.10
CA ARG A 140 -0.64 -7.11 7.39
C ARG A 140 0.71 -7.81 7.35
N PHE A 141 1.76 -7.09 7.00
CA PHE A 141 3.07 -7.69 6.70
C PHE A 141 4.14 -7.34 7.71
N LEU A 142 4.10 -6.13 8.27
CA LEU A 142 5.13 -5.67 9.20
C LEU A 142 4.75 -5.91 10.65
N LYS A 143 3.45 -6.18 10.90
CA LYS A 143 2.93 -6.40 12.25
C LYS A 143 3.20 -5.21 13.18
N GLU A 144 3.07 -4.03 12.62
CA GLU A 144 3.28 -2.74 13.27
C GLU A 144 1.98 -1.92 13.28
N ASP A 145 1.76 -1.14 14.34
CA ASP A 145 0.65 -0.20 14.40
C ASP A 145 0.94 1.03 13.52
N PRO A 146 0.09 1.33 12.51
CA PRO A 146 0.28 2.50 11.66
C PRO A 146 0.11 3.83 12.40
N TRP A 147 -0.68 3.89 13.48
CA TRP A 147 -0.87 5.09 14.29
C TRP A 147 0.34 5.40 15.15
N ASP A 148 0.94 4.37 15.73
CA ASP A 148 2.18 4.49 16.48
C ASP A 148 3.33 4.97 15.60
N ARG A 149 3.44 4.45 14.38
CA ARG A 149 4.39 4.96 13.38
C ARG A 149 4.26 6.47 13.20
N LEU A 150 3.04 6.96 12.98
CA LEU A 150 2.79 8.38 12.79
C LEU A 150 3.18 9.19 14.04
N SER A 151 2.74 8.76 15.22
CA SER A 151 2.97 9.47 16.48
C SER A 151 4.46 9.52 16.84
N GLN A 152 5.18 8.42 16.68
CA GLN A 152 6.62 8.33 16.97
C GLN A 152 7.43 9.20 16.01
N LEU A 153 7.14 9.14 14.70
CA LEU A 153 7.82 9.99 13.72
C LEU A 153 7.53 11.48 13.98
N ARG A 154 6.28 11.84 14.31
CA ARG A 154 5.93 13.21 14.64
C ARG A 154 6.70 13.75 15.84
N SER A 155 6.93 12.91 16.86
CA SER A 155 7.71 13.31 18.04
C SER A 155 9.17 13.65 17.71
N LYS A 156 9.76 13.00 16.71
CA LYS A 156 11.13 13.21 16.26
C LYS A 156 11.29 14.32 15.23
N VAL A 157 10.26 14.56 14.42
CA VAL A 157 10.24 15.61 13.37
C VAL A 157 9.12 16.60 13.68
N PRO A 158 9.30 17.53 14.64
CA PRO A 158 8.26 18.46 15.04
C PRO A 158 8.11 19.68 14.12
N ASN A 159 9.04 19.93 13.21
CA ASN A 159 9.20 21.17 12.45
C ASN A 159 8.83 21.08 10.96
N ILE A 160 8.81 19.91 10.36
CA ILE A 160 8.46 19.72 8.94
C ILE A 160 7.02 19.24 8.82
N LEU A 161 6.27 19.70 7.83
CA LEU A 161 4.91 19.23 7.56
C LEU A 161 4.90 17.72 7.27
N PHE A 162 3.96 17.01 7.86
CA PHE A 162 3.66 15.63 7.47
C PHE A 162 2.49 15.60 6.50
N GLN A 163 2.77 14.99 5.35
CA GLN A 163 1.80 14.79 4.29
C GLN A 163 1.34 13.34 4.24
N MET A 164 0.05 13.16 3.95
CA MET A 164 -0.52 11.85 3.66
C MET A 164 -1.34 11.83 2.38
N LEU A 165 -1.43 10.66 1.76
CA LEU A 165 -2.32 10.39 0.64
C LEU A 165 -3.66 9.84 1.13
N LEU A 166 -4.77 10.50 0.75
CA LEU A 166 -6.14 10.16 1.16
C LEU A 166 -7.02 9.90 -0.08
N ARG A 167 -7.61 8.72 -0.17
CA ARG A 167 -8.44 8.30 -1.33
C ARG A 167 -9.91 8.67 -1.12
N GLY A 168 -10.29 9.93 -1.13
CA GLY A 168 -11.68 10.38 -1.03
C GLY A 168 -12.52 9.51 -0.08
N SER A 169 -13.64 8.97 -0.56
CA SER A 169 -14.52 8.08 0.21
C SER A 169 -13.91 6.71 0.59
N ASN A 170 -12.77 6.35 0.02
CA ASN A 170 -12.04 5.12 0.37
C ASN A 170 -11.04 5.31 1.51
N ALA A 171 -10.87 6.54 2.04
CA ALA A 171 -9.88 6.87 3.05
C ALA A 171 -8.49 6.29 2.72
N VAL A 172 -8.02 5.30 3.48
CA VAL A 172 -6.78 4.55 3.18
C VAL A 172 -7.06 3.15 2.62
N GLY A 173 -8.33 2.75 2.50
CA GLY A 173 -8.76 1.43 2.02
C GLY A 173 -8.93 1.32 0.51
N TYR A 174 -9.57 0.25 0.08
CA TYR A 174 -9.78 -0.10 -1.35
C TYR A 174 -11.27 -0.14 -1.74
N THR A 175 -12.17 0.05 -0.78
CA THR A 175 -13.62 0.13 -0.95
C THR A 175 -14.12 1.47 -0.43
N SER A 176 -15.33 1.88 -0.81
CA SER A 176 -15.96 3.06 -0.24
C SER A 176 -16.43 2.79 1.20
N TYR A 177 -16.18 3.73 2.10
CA TYR A 177 -16.64 3.70 3.49
C TYR A 177 -17.80 4.67 3.72
N PRO A 178 -18.61 4.45 4.77
CA PRO A 178 -19.58 5.44 5.22
C PRO A 178 -18.90 6.78 5.57
N ASP A 179 -19.61 7.87 5.38
CA ASP A 179 -19.08 9.22 5.58
C ASP A 179 -18.57 9.50 7.00
N ASN A 180 -19.20 8.90 8.01
CA ASN A 180 -18.75 9.04 9.39
C ASN A 180 -17.36 8.40 9.63
N VAL A 181 -17.04 7.33 8.93
CA VAL A 181 -15.71 6.69 8.99
C VAL A 181 -14.65 7.61 8.39
N VAL A 182 -14.94 8.21 7.22
CA VAL A 182 -14.00 9.15 6.57
C VAL A 182 -13.74 10.36 7.46
N ARG A 183 -14.79 10.96 8.04
CA ARG A 183 -14.66 12.10 8.96
C ARG A 183 -13.87 11.74 10.22
N ALA A 184 -14.17 10.60 10.85
CA ALA A 184 -13.45 10.14 12.03
C ALA A 184 -11.99 9.87 11.73
N PHE A 185 -11.68 9.23 10.58
CA PHE A 185 -10.33 8.95 10.16
C PHE A 185 -9.50 10.22 9.95
N VAL A 186 -10.06 11.22 9.25
CA VAL A 186 -9.36 12.50 9.01
C VAL A 186 -9.10 13.22 10.34
N LYS A 187 -10.07 13.24 11.26
CA LYS A 187 -9.91 13.84 12.56
C LYS A 187 -8.77 13.18 13.35
N GLU A 188 -8.80 11.85 13.46
CA GLU A 188 -7.75 11.12 14.19
C GLU A 188 -6.37 11.26 13.55
N ALA A 189 -6.28 11.31 12.21
CA ALA A 189 -5.02 11.52 11.51
C ALA A 189 -4.45 12.92 11.74
N ALA A 190 -5.28 13.96 11.74
CA ALA A 190 -4.89 15.32 12.07
C ALA A 190 -4.42 15.42 13.52
N ASP A 191 -5.18 14.85 14.47
CA ASP A 191 -4.83 14.83 15.90
C ASP A 191 -3.53 14.03 16.16
N ALA A 192 -3.25 13.01 15.35
CA ALA A 192 -2.00 12.24 15.42
C ALA A 192 -0.78 12.95 14.79
N GLY A 193 -1.00 14.02 14.00
CA GLY A 193 0.09 14.86 13.51
C GLY A 193 0.23 14.99 12.00
N ILE A 194 -0.76 14.62 11.20
CA ILE A 194 -0.81 14.95 9.78
C ILE A 194 -1.19 16.41 9.62
N ASP A 195 -0.41 17.16 8.84
CA ASP A 195 -0.61 18.58 8.58
C ASP A 195 -1.17 18.85 7.18
N LEU A 196 -0.91 17.95 6.21
CA LEU A 196 -1.32 18.10 4.81
C LEU A 196 -1.96 16.80 4.30
N PHE A 197 -3.20 16.90 3.84
CA PHE A 197 -3.95 15.78 3.25
C PHE A 197 -4.05 15.95 1.74
N ARG A 198 -3.38 15.09 0.98
CA ARG A 198 -3.53 14.97 -0.48
C ARG A 198 -4.73 14.09 -0.79
N VAL A 199 -5.87 14.73 -1.04
CA VAL A 199 -7.14 14.06 -1.34
C VAL A 199 -7.24 13.82 -2.84
N PHE A 200 -7.52 12.59 -3.26
CA PHE A 200 -7.75 12.25 -4.66
C PHE A 200 -8.90 11.24 -4.82
N ASP A 201 -9.42 11.14 -6.03
CA ASP A 201 -10.31 10.06 -6.45
C ASP A 201 -9.73 9.28 -7.62
N SER A 202 -9.94 7.97 -7.63
CA SER A 202 -9.33 7.07 -8.62
C SER A 202 -9.85 7.24 -10.05
N LEU A 203 -10.99 7.91 -10.22
CA LEU A 203 -11.60 8.25 -11.51
C LEU A 203 -11.64 9.76 -11.76
N ASN A 204 -11.01 10.58 -10.88
CA ASN A 204 -11.16 12.04 -10.85
C ASN A 204 -12.63 12.49 -10.66
N TRP A 205 -13.39 11.70 -9.95
CA TRP A 205 -14.79 12.01 -9.69
C TRP A 205 -14.97 12.87 -8.44
N VAL A 206 -15.11 14.17 -8.61
CA VAL A 206 -15.12 15.16 -7.52
C VAL A 206 -16.16 14.88 -6.44
N PRO A 207 -17.40 14.40 -6.71
CA PRO A 207 -18.35 14.06 -5.66
C PRO A 207 -17.81 13.07 -4.63
N ASN A 208 -16.95 12.13 -5.04
CA ASN A 208 -16.33 11.15 -4.14
C ASN A 208 -15.25 11.76 -3.23
N MET A 209 -14.73 12.94 -3.56
CA MET A 209 -13.75 13.68 -2.75
C MET A 209 -14.40 14.60 -1.71
N GLU A 210 -15.66 15.00 -1.88
CA GLU A 210 -16.31 16.08 -1.11
C GLU A 210 -16.23 15.91 0.40
N VAL A 211 -16.57 14.72 0.91
CA VAL A 211 -16.57 14.45 2.35
C VAL A 211 -15.16 14.53 2.94
N ALA A 212 -14.17 14.03 2.21
CA ALA A 212 -12.77 14.10 2.64
C ALA A 212 -12.27 15.55 2.63
N LEU A 213 -12.55 16.32 1.55
CA LEU A 213 -12.19 17.74 1.47
C LEU A 213 -12.83 18.56 2.60
N GLU A 214 -14.13 18.33 2.88
CA GLU A 214 -14.82 18.96 3.99
C GLU A 214 -14.22 18.61 5.35
N ALA A 215 -13.95 17.32 5.59
CA ALA A 215 -13.39 16.84 6.84
C ALA A 215 -11.99 17.43 7.11
N VAL A 216 -11.13 17.50 6.08
CA VAL A 216 -9.80 18.10 6.19
C VAL A 216 -9.89 19.60 6.52
N ARG A 217 -10.75 20.35 5.82
CA ARG A 217 -10.94 21.78 6.11
C ARG A 217 -11.44 22.00 7.53
N ASN A 218 -12.39 21.18 7.98
CA ASN A 218 -12.94 21.26 9.33
C ASN A 218 -11.91 20.88 10.42
N SER A 219 -10.88 20.12 10.09
CA SER A 219 -9.77 19.83 11.01
C SER A 219 -8.77 20.97 11.14
N GLY A 220 -8.85 22.00 10.28
CA GLY A 220 -7.90 23.11 10.24
C GLY A 220 -6.55 22.78 9.62
N MET A 221 -6.44 21.64 8.94
CA MET A 221 -5.23 21.20 8.24
C MET A 221 -5.25 21.64 6.77
N LEU A 222 -4.10 21.52 6.09
CA LEU A 222 -3.98 21.84 4.67
C LEU A 222 -4.72 20.80 3.83
N CYS A 223 -5.65 21.29 3.02
CA CYS A 223 -6.43 20.52 2.07
C CYS A 223 -5.83 20.65 0.67
N GLU A 224 -5.11 19.63 0.23
CA GLU A 224 -4.57 19.52 -1.13
C GLU A 224 -5.47 18.62 -1.95
N ALA A 225 -6.13 19.19 -2.97
CA ALA A 225 -6.98 18.41 -3.88
C ALA A 225 -6.16 17.98 -5.11
N ALA A 226 -6.08 16.68 -5.35
CA ALA A 226 -5.25 16.13 -6.42
C ALA A 226 -6.07 15.78 -7.65
N ILE A 227 -5.56 16.16 -8.81
CA ILE A 227 -6.05 15.79 -10.13
C ILE A 227 -5.12 14.71 -10.67
N CYS A 228 -5.61 13.50 -10.82
CA CYS A 228 -4.84 12.41 -11.41
C CYS A 228 -4.60 12.70 -12.90
N TYR A 229 -3.32 12.80 -13.29
CA TYR A 229 -2.93 13.02 -14.66
C TYR A 229 -2.99 11.74 -15.48
N THR A 230 -3.60 11.82 -16.65
CA THR A 230 -3.67 10.72 -17.63
C THR A 230 -3.76 11.30 -19.04
N GLY A 231 -3.52 10.49 -20.05
CA GLY A 231 -3.47 10.93 -21.43
C GLY A 231 -2.20 11.73 -21.75
N ASP A 232 -2.30 12.58 -22.76
CA ASP A 232 -1.20 13.47 -23.22
C ASP A 232 -1.79 14.78 -23.74
N ILE A 233 -1.67 15.85 -22.96
CA ILE A 233 -2.22 17.18 -23.32
C ILE A 233 -1.56 17.79 -24.57
N LEU A 234 -0.44 17.23 -25.03
CA LEU A 234 0.23 17.66 -26.25
C LEU A 234 -0.28 16.92 -27.49
N ASN A 235 -1.01 15.82 -27.31
CA ASN A 235 -1.50 14.99 -28.41
C ASN A 235 -2.94 15.37 -28.81
N PRO A 236 -3.14 16.03 -29.97
CA PRO A 236 -4.46 16.46 -30.39
C PRO A 236 -5.41 15.28 -30.75
N ALA A 237 -4.87 14.08 -30.94
CA ALA A 237 -5.67 12.88 -31.19
C ALA A 237 -6.31 12.28 -29.92
N ARG A 238 -5.95 12.81 -28.74
CA ARG A 238 -6.49 12.35 -27.44
C ARG A 238 -7.16 13.51 -26.68
N PRO A 239 -8.35 13.99 -27.14
CA PRO A 239 -8.99 15.18 -26.62
C PRO A 239 -9.68 15.02 -25.27
N LYS A 240 -9.88 13.79 -24.78
CA LYS A 240 -10.65 13.53 -23.54
C LYS A 240 -10.03 14.21 -22.31
N TYR A 241 -8.71 14.14 -22.18
CA TYR A 241 -7.95 14.73 -21.07
C TYR A 241 -7.07 15.86 -21.60
N ASP A 242 -7.69 16.84 -22.24
CA ASP A 242 -7.03 18.03 -22.75
C ASP A 242 -6.77 19.08 -21.65
N LEU A 243 -6.13 20.18 -22.00
CA LEU A 243 -5.81 21.25 -21.07
C LEU A 243 -7.07 21.86 -20.42
N LYS A 244 -8.20 21.93 -21.17
CA LYS A 244 -9.47 22.46 -20.64
C LYS A 244 -10.05 21.59 -19.55
N TYR A 245 -9.90 20.26 -19.69
CA TYR A 245 -10.30 19.31 -18.65
C TYR A 245 -9.59 19.61 -17.33
N TYR A 246 -8.26 19.76 -17.35
CA TYR A 246 -7.47 20.03 -16.14
C TYR A 246 -7.81 21.39 -15.52
N VAL A 247 -7.95 22.43 -16.34
CA VAL A 247 -8.34 23.76 -15.89
C VAL A 247 -9.73 23.75 -15.24
N SER A 248 -10.70 23.11 -15.89
CA SER A 248 -12.07 23.03 -15.35
C SER A 248 -12.10 22.34 -13.99
N MET A 249 -11.37 21.23 -13.85
CA MET A 249 -11.31 20.49 -12.61
C MET A 249 -10.58 21.27 -11.51
N ALA A 250 -9.46 21.93 -11.84
CA ALA A 250 -8.71 22.74 -10.88
C ALA A 250 -9.56 23.89 -10.31
N ARG A 251 -10.30 24.59 -11.17
CA ARG A 251 -11.23 25.65 -10.77
C ARG A 251 -12.38 25.14 -9.90
N ASP A 252 -12.91 23.94 -10.19
CA ASP A 252 -13.96 23.35 -9.36
C ASP A 252 -13.44 22.97 -7.97
N LEU A 253 -12.25 22.39 -7.89
CA LEU A 253 -11.61 22.02 -6.61
C LEU A 253 -11.22 23.26 -5.77
N GLU A 254 -10.71 24.32 -6.40
CA GLU A 254 -10.46 25.62 -5.72
C GLU A 254 -11.75 26.18 -5.15
N LYS A 255 -12.84 26.20 -5.92
CA LYS A 255 -14.16 26.65 -5.49
C LYS A 255 -14.69 25.86 -4.29
N ARG A 256 -14.33 24.58 -4.18
CA ARG A 256 -14.70 23.72 -3.05
C ARG A 256 -13.81 23.94 -1.83
N GLY A 257 -12.87 24.89 -1.91
CA GLY A 257 -12.02 25.34 -0.80
C GLY A 257 -10.77 24.50 -0.60
N ALA A 258 -10.22 23.90 -1.64
CA ALA A 258 -8.86 23.37 -1.61
C ALA A 258 -7.85 24.49 -1.33
N ASN A 259 -6.84 24.22 -0.51
CA ASN A 259 -5.74 25.14 -0.24
C ASN A 259 -4.63 25.01 -1.30
N LEU A 260 -4.48 23.82 -1.92
CA LEU A 260 -3.51 23.51 -2.96
C LEU A 260 -4.16 22.63 -4.02
N ILE A 261 -3.67 22.72 -5.26
CA ILE A 261 -3.97 21.75 -6.33
C ILE A 261 -2.73 20.89 -6.56
N ALA A 262 -2.87 19.56 -6.47
CA ALA A 262 -1.83 18.66 -6.90
C ALA A 262 -2.11 18.12 -8.32
N ILE A 263 -1.10 18.16 -9.17
CA ILE A 263 -1.05 17.36 -10.40
C ILE A 263 -0.44 16.03 -10.01
N LYS A 264 -1.24 14.96 -10.03
CA LYS A 264 -0.80 13.63 -9.60
C LYS A 264 -0.59 12.72 -10.80
N ASP A 265 0.65 12.60 -11.24
CA ASP A 265 1.09 11.79 -12.37
C ASP A 265 1.68 10.45 -11.91
N MET A 266 0.82 9.45 -11.70
CA MET A 266 1.16 8.15 -11.13
C MET A 266 2.00 7.26 -12.06
N ALA A 267 1.99 7.54 -13.35
CA ALA A 267 2.66 6.72 -14.35
C ALA A 267 3.87 7.42 -15.01
N GLY A 268 4.10 8.70 -14.69
CA GLY A 268 5.15 9.48 -15.33
C GLY A 268 4.82 9.84 -16.78
N LEU A 269 3.54 10.14 -17.07
CA LEU A 269 3.05 10.47 -18.41
C LEU A 269 3.20 11.95 -18.75
N CYS A 270 3.29 12.81 -17.74
CA CYS A 270 3.41 14.25 -17.91
C CYS A 270 4.84 14.62 -18.39
N LYS A 271 5.02 14.63 -19.70
CA LYS A 271 6.29 14.94 -20.35
C LYS A 271 6.76 16.36 -20.01
N PRO A 272 8.06 16.69 -20.14
CA PRO A 272 8.60 18.00 -19.75
C PRO A 272 7.83 19.20 -20.34
N TYR A 273 7.58 19.20 -21.64
CA TYR A 273 6.79 20.28 -22.29
C TYR A 273 5.32 20.28 -21.87
N ALA A 274 4.75 19.13 -21.54
CA ALA A 274 3.40 19.03 -21.01
C ALA A 274 3.34 19.63 -19.60
N ALA A 275 4.30 19.32 -18.74
CA ALA A 275 4.41 19.86 -17.39
C ALA A 275 4.50 21.39 -17.42
N LYS A 276 5.40 21.94 -18.24
CA LYS A 276 5.52 23.40 -18.43
C LYS A 276 4.19 24.03 -18.82
N LYS A 277 3.58 23.53 -19.90
CA LYS A 277 2.33 24.08 -20.45
C LYS A 277 1.18 23.98 -19.44
N LEU A 278 1.09 22.87 -18.72
CA LEU A 278 0.05 22.65 -17.72
C LEU A 278 0.21 23.60 -16.53
N VAL A 279 1.44 23.71 -16.00
CA VAL A 279 1.75 24.61 -14.88
C VAL A 279 1.51 26.06 -15.27
N GLU A 280 2.06 26.55 -16.41
CA GLU A 280 1.85 27.92 -16.91
C GLU A 280 0.35 28.26 -17.01
N THR A 281 -0.45 27.32 -17.52
CA THR A 281 -1.89 27.53 -17.65
C THR A 281 -2.59 27.55 -16.31
N LEU A 282 -2.34 26.57 -15.45
CA LEU A 282 -2.98 26.50 -14.12
C LEU A 282 -2.60 27.71 -13.24
N ARG A 283 -1.36 28.19 -13.33
CA ARG A 283 -0.91 29.41 -12.63
C ARG A 283 -1.73 30.66 -12.99
N GLN A 284 -2.26 30.73 -14.20
CA GLN A 284 -3.13 31.83 -14.67
C GLN A 284 -4.60 31.63 -14.31
N GLU A 285 -5.03 30.38 -14.10
CA GLU A 285 -6.42 29.98 -14.00
C GLU A 285 -6.93 29.76 -12.56
N VAL A 286 -6.00 29.49 -11.61
CA VAL A 286 -6.30 29.32 -10.18
C VAL A 286 -5.41 30.21 -9.31
N GLY A 287 -5.95 30.66 -8.17
CA GLY A 287 -5.25 31.53 -7.22
C GLY A 287 -4.42 30.78 -6.16
N ILE A 288 -4.60 29.47 -6.05
CA ILE A 288 -3.93 28.63 -5.05
C ILE A 288 -2.69 27.94 -5.60
N PRO A 289 -1.73 27.47 -4.75
CA PRO A 289 -0.49 26.85 -5.17
C PRO A 289 -0.70 25.56 -5.96
N ILE A 290 0.28 25.25 -6.83
CA ILE A 290 0.32 24.04 -7.64
C ILE A 290 1.45 23.15 -7.11
N HIS A 291 1.11 21.90 -6.81
CA HIS A 291 2.02 20.85 -6.35
C HIS A 291 2.15 19.76 -7.43
N PHE A 292 3.34 19.44 -7.88
CA PHE A 292 3.57 18.44 -8.92
C PHE A 292 4.17 17.16 -8.35
N HIS A 293 3.41 16.07 -8.47
CA HIS A 293 3.81 14.71 -8.12
C HIS A 293 3.93 13.86 -9.38
N THR A 294 5.04 13.17 -9.56
CA THR A 294 5.24 12.29 -10.71
C THR A 294 6.14 11.10 -10.37
N HIS A 295 6.01 9.99 -11.11
CA HIS A 295 6.85 8.81 -11.01
C HIS A 295 7.82 8.72 -12.19
N ASP A 296 9.07 8.36 -11.94
CA ASP A 296 10.14 8.37 -12.95
C ASP A 296 10.24 7.09 -13.80
N VAL A 297 9.07 6.50 -14.10
CA VAL A 297 8.98 5.24 -14.86
C VAL A 297 9.61 5.38 -16.25
N GLY A 298 9.41 6.53 -16.88
CA GLY A 298 9.97 6.84 -18.20
C GLY A 298 11.39 7.38 -18.18
N GLY A 299 11.95 7.71 -17.00
CA GLY A 299 13.29 8.28 -16.84
C GLY A 299 13.43 9.75 -17.27
N ALA A 300 12.31 10.46 -17.44
CA ALA A 300 12.30 11.86 -17.90
C ALA A 300 11.69 12.82 -16.88
N GLN A 301 11.30 12.35 -15.71
CA GLN A 301 10.43 13.13 -14.84
C GLN A 301 11.18 14.20 -14.02
N ALA A 302 12.48 14.05 -13.79
CA ALA A 302 13.30 15.15 -13.29
C ALA A 302 13.25 16.36 -14.24
N ALA A 303 13.31 16.14 -15.56
CA ALA A 303 13.16 17.20 -16.55
C ALA A 303 11.74 17.81 -16.52
N SER A 304 10.70 17.01 -16.27
CA SER A 304 9.33 17.53 -16.12
C SER A 304 9.21 18.46 -14.90
N VAL A 305 9.86 18.12 -13.78
CA VAL A 305 9.91 18.99 -12.60
C VAL A 305 10.68 20.29 -12.90
N LEU A 306 11.82 20.21 -13.60
CA LEU A 306 12.62 21.40 -13.95
C LEU A 306 11.88 22.33 -14.92
N GLU A 307 11.19 21.80 -15.93
CA GLU A 307 10.34 22.59 -16.82
C GLU A 307 9.13 23.19 -16.08
N GLY A 308 8.55 22.46 -15.14
CA GLY A 308 7.54 22.99 -14.22
C GLY A 308 8.08 24.13 -13.36
N ALA A 309 9.29 23.97 -12.80
CA ALA A 309 9.96 25.01 -12.02
C ALA A 309 10.21 26.28 -12.84
N ALA A 310 10.60 26.13 -14.12
CA ALA A 310 10.76 27.25 -15.04
C ALA A 310 9.42 27.96 -15.38
N ALA A 311 8.30 27.26 -15.17
CA ALA A 311 6.92 27.76 -15.32
C ALA A 311 6.30 28.25 -13.99
N ASP A 312 7.12 28.53 -12.98
CA ASP A 312 6.71 28.98 -11.65
C ASP A 312 5.88 27.94 -10.85
N LEU A 313 6.17 26.65 -11.00
CA LEU A 313 5.64 25.60 -10.12
C LEU A 313 5.97 25.93 -8.66
N ASP A 314 5.00 25.78 -7.76
CA ASP A 314 5.20 26.13 -6.34
C ASP A 314 5.90 25.02 -5.56
N ILE A 315 5.46 23.76 -5.72
CA ILE A 315 5.95 22.61 -4.97
C ILE A 315 6.15 21.42 -5.92
N ALA A 316 7.19 20.60 -5.69
CA ALA A 316 7.39 19.34 -6.38
C ALA A 316 7.75 18.21 -5.41
N ASP A 317 7.31 17.00 -5.75
CA ASP A 317 7.70 15.77 -5.05
C ASP A 317 9.01 15.20 -5.64
N GLY A 318 9.86 14.69 -4.77
CA GLY A 318 11.04 13.91 -5.11
C GLY A 318 11.29 12.84 -4.06
N ALA A 319 12.19 11.93 -4.33
CA ALA A 319 12.71 10.97 -3.36
C ALA A 319 14.22 11.14 -3.21
N ILE A 320 14.78 10.85 -2.05
CA ILE A 320 16.24 10.82 -1.85
C ILE A 320 16.88 9.94 -2.95
N SER A 321 18.05 10.32 -3.45
CA SER A 321 18.68 9.69 -4.63
C SER A 321 18.68 8.16 -4.58
N SER A 322 19.07 7.56 -3.46
CA SER A 322 19.11 6.10 -3.30
C SER A 322 17.72 5.44 -3.35
N MET A 323 16.64 6.23 -3.21
CA MET A 323 15.24 5.80 -3.21
C MET A 323 14.45 6.33 -4.41
N SER A 324 15.12 6.95 -5.37
CA SER A 324 14.52 7.58 -6.55
C SER A 324 14.59 6.70 -7.80
N GLY A 325 13.90 7.12 -8.87
CA GLY A 325 13.93 6.49 -10.18
C GLY A 325 13.09 5.21 -10.29
N LEU A 326 13.14 4.57 -11.42
CA LEU A 326 12.34 3.37 -11.74
C LEU A 326 10.84 3.65 -11.54
N THR A 327 10.21 2.91 -10.63
CA THR A 327 8.78 3.11 -10.26
C THR A 327 8.57 4.17 -9.18
N SER A 328 9.63 4.74 -8.63
CA SER A 328 9.60 5.81 -7.63
C SER A 328 9.60 7.21 -8.27
N GLN A 329 9.72 8.25 -7.44
CA GLN A 329 9.78 9.64 -7.86
C GLN A 329 11.17 10.01 -8.42
N PRO A 330 11.31 11.16 -9.12
CA PRO A 330 12.61 11.65 -9.52
C PRO A 330 13.50 12.00 -8.32
N SER A 331 14.82 11.99 -8.55
CA SER A 331 15.79 12.25 -7.52
C SER A 331 15.71 13.68 -6.98
N LEU A 332 15.38 13.79 -5.69
CA LEU A 332 15.37 15.06 -4.96
C LEU A 332 16.73 15.73 -4.96
N ASN A 333 17.82 14.98 -4.74
CA ASN A 333 19.17 15.48 -4.80
C ASN A 333 19.51 16.09 -6.19
N ALA A 334 19.11 15.40 -7.26
CA ALA A 334 19.36 15.89 -8.63
C ALA A 334 18.57 17.16 -8.93
N ILE A 335 17.32 17.27 -8.46
CA ILE A 335 16.50 18.48 -8.60
C ILE A 335 17.14 19.65 -7.87
N VAL A 336 17.59 19.45 -6.62
CA VAL A 336 18.25 20.47 -5.80
C VAL A 336 19.52 20.99 -6.50
N GLU A 337 20.40 20.09 -6.94
CA GLU A 337 21.65 20.50 -7.66
C GLU A 337 21.35 21.17 -9.00
N SER A 338 20.35 20.73 -9.74
CA SER A 338 19.97 21.32 -11.03
C SER A 338 19.43 22.75 -10.88
N LEU A 339 18.80 23.07 -9.77
CA LEU A 339 18.25 24.41 -9.49
C LEU A 339 19.24 25.32 -8.73
N ARG A 340 20.38 24.78 -8.31
CA ARG A 340 21.38 25.55 -7.58
C ARG A 340 21.87 26.74 -8.39
N PHE A 341 22.02 27.89 -7.72
CA PHE A 341 22.42 29.17 -8.32
C PHE A 341 21.44 29.73 -9.37
N THR A 342 20.22 29.20 -9.42
CA THR A 342 19.12 29.76 -10.25
C THR A 342 18.14 30.57 -9.40
N PRO A 343 17.23 31.35 -9.98
CA PRO A 343 16.16 32.00 -9.23
C PRO A 343 15.19 31.04 -8.51
N ARG A 344 15.23 29.76 -8.84
CA ARG A 344 14.37 28.72 -8.28
C ARG A 344 15.12 27.83 -7.26
N GLU A 345 16.31 28.23 -6.82
CA GLU A 345 17.13 27.51 -5.85
C GLU A 345 16.34 27.18 -4.59
N THR A 346 16.36 25.90 -4.18
CA THR A 346 15.44 25.33 -3.17
C THR A 346 15.80 25.68 -1.73
N GLY A 347 17.05 26.10 -1.47
CA GLY A 347 17.56 26.36 -0.12
C GLY A 347 17.83 25.11 0.72
N LEU A 348 17.77 23.90 0.13
CA LEU A 348 18.19 22.67 0.77
C LEU A 348 19.70 22.48 0.64
N ASP A 349 20.36 21.99 1.69
CA ASP A 349 21.79 21.71 1.68
C ASP A 349 22.10 20.39 0.95
N PRO A 350 22.84 20.43 -0.19
CA PRO A 350 23.21 19.21 -0.91
C PRO A 350 24.04 18.22 -0.08
N ALA A 351 24.88 18.70 0.85
CA ALA A 351 25.67 17.83 1.69
C ALA A 351 24.81 17.04 2.68
N ALA A 352 23.78 17.68 3.25
CA ALA A 352 22.78 17.03 4.07
C ALA A 352 22.03 15.94 3.30
N LEU A 353 21.63 16.21 2.07
CA LEU A 353 20.94 15.24 1.21
C LEU A 353 21.83 14.04 0.84
N ILE A 354 23.15 14.23 0.68
CA ILE A 354 24.11 13.14 0.46
C ILE A 354 24.20 12.26 1.70
N GLU A 355 24.25 12.84 2.89
CA GLU A 355 24.29 12.08 4.15
C GLU A 355 23.03 11.22 4.32
N LEU A 356 21.85 11.80 4.08
CA LEU A 356 20.60 11.06 4.09
C LEU A 356 20.57 9.96 3.02
N SER A 357 21.07 10.23 1.81
CA SER A 357 21.10 9.24 0.72
C SER A 357 21.96 8.03 1.05
N ARG A 358 23.11 8.22 1.74
CA ARG A 358 23.98 7.11 2.17
C ARG A 358 23.25 6.17 3.13
N TYR A 359 22.57 6.72 4.12
CA TYR A 359 21.77 5.92 5.04
C TYR A 359 20.71 5.10 4.30
N TRP A 360 19.94 5.73 3.42
CA TRP A 360 18.88 5.05 2.67
C TRP A 360 19.42 4.03 1.66
N GLU A 361 20.64 4.20 1.15
CA GLU A 361 21.30 3.22 0.29
C GLU A 361 21.59 1.92 1.06
N GLU A 362 22.12 2.04 2.29
CA GLU A 362 22.37 0.89 3.15
C GLU A 362 21.05 0.24 3.61
N VAL A 363 20.05 1.04 3.99
CA VAL A 363 18.70 0.54 4.32
C VAL A 363 18.11 -0.25 3.15
N ARG A 364 18.23 0.28 1.93
CA ARG A 364 17.73 -0.37 0.71
C ARG A 364 18.22 -1.80 0.55
N ALA A 365 19.45 -2.08 0.91
CA ALA A 365 20.04 -3.43 0.84
C ALA A 365 19.27 -4.46 1.70
N MET A 366 18.74 -4.06 2.85
CA MET A 366 17.93 -4.94 3.71
C MET A 366 16.57 -5.33 3.07
N TYR A 367 16.09 -4.49 2.16
CA TYR A 367 14.80 -4.65 1.49
C TYR A 367 14.90 -5.19 0.06
N ALA A 368 16.10 -5.55 -0.39
CA ALA A 368 16.33 -6.09 -1.74
C ALA A 368 15.40 -7.26 -2.15
N PRO A 369 14.98 -8.18 -1.25
CA PRO A 369 14.01 -9.23 -1.60
C PRO A 369 12.65 -8.73 -2.07
N PHE A 370 12.29 -7.49 -1.76
CA PHE A 370 11.01 -6.89 -2.14
C PHE A 370 11.10 -6.05 -3.42
N GLU A 371 12.28 -5.84 -3.99
CA GLU A 371 12.44 -5.09 -5.23
C GLU A 371 11.80 -5.82 -6.43
N SER A 372 11.26 -5.03 -7.35
CA SER A 372 10.66 -5.56 -8.59
C SER A 372 11.66 -6.22 -9.55
N GLY A 373 12.95 -5.98 -9.36
CA GLY A 373 14.01 -6.45 -10.24
C GLY A 373 14.17 -5.65 -11.54
N LEU A 374 13.46 -4.54 -11.70
CA LEU A 374 13.65 -3.60 -12.81
C LEU A 374 15.08 -3.04 -12.77
N LYS A 375 15.73 -2.99 -13.96
CA LYS A 375 17.11 -2.52 -14.09
C LYS A 375 17.21 -1.06 -14.54
N SER A 376 16.17 -0.55 -15.21
CA SER A 376 16.13 0.80 -15.73
C SER A 376 14.69 1.28 -15.91
N SER A 377 14.50 2.59 -15.95
CA SER A 377 13.29 3.21 -16.46
C SER A 377 13.12 2.89 -17.96
N SER A 378 11.86 2.89 -18.46
CA SER A 378 11.56 2.59 -19.88
C SER A 378 10.50 3.54 -20.41
N ALA A 379 10.76 4.05 -21.62
CA ALA A 379 9.78 4.84 -22.37
C ALA A 379 8.53 4.05 -22.81
N ASP A 380 8.52 2.72 -22.63
CA ASP A 380 7.34 1.89 -22.90
C ASP A 380 6.12 2.32 -22.09
N VAL A 381 6.34 3.00 -20.96
CA VAL A 381 5.24 3.57 -20.16
C VAL A 381 4.34 4.51 -20.97
N TYR A 382 4.88 5.22 -21.94
CA TYR A 382 4.07 6.11 -22.81
C TYR A 382 3.16 5.35 -23.79
N ALA A 383 3.44 4.05 -24.02
CA ALA A 383 2.58 3.18 -24.82
C ALA A 383 1.54 2.45 -23.96
N TYR A 384 1.90 2.03 -22.76
CA TYR A 384 1.03 1.20 -21.91
C TYR A 384 0.32 1.99 -20.79
N GLU A 385 0.86 3.14 -20.41
CA GLU A 385 0.31 4.06 -19.40
C GLU A 385 0.04 3.39 -18.04
N MET A 386 0.85 2.40 -17.69
CA MET A 386 0.68 1.64 -16.45
C MET A 386 1.38 2.36 -15.29
N PRO A 387 0.69 2.69 -14.17
CA PRO A 387 1.31 3.28 -12.99
C PRO A 387 2.42 2.41 -12.41
N GLY A 388 3.50 3.03 -11.90
CA GLY A 388 4.69 2.32 -11.43
C GLY A 388 4.40 1.24 -10.38
N GLY A 389 3.62 1.58 -9.35
CA GLY A 389 3.20 0.61 -8.33
C GLY A 389 2.32 -0.52 -8.88
N GLN A 390 1.49 -0.22 -9.90
CA GLN A 390 0.67 -1.23 -10.57
C GLN A 390 1.53 -2.16 -11.44
N TYR A 391 2.54 -1.63 -12.13
CA TYR A 391 3.47 -2.44 -12.92
C TYR A 391 4.12 -3.54 -12.08
N THR A 392 4.69 -3.17 -10.94
CA THR A 392 5.34 -4.11 -10.03
C THR A 392 4.37 -5.17 -9.52
N ASN A 393 3.18 -4.78 -9.09
CA ASN A 393 2.18 -5.70 -8.56
C ASN A 393 1.62 -6.63 -9.65
N LEU A 394 1.29 -6.08 -10.82
CA LEU A 394 0.71 -6.86 -11.93
C LEU A 394 1.72 -7.88 -12.50
N PHE A 395 3.00 -7.51 -12.54
CA PHE A 395 4.06 -8.44 -12.98
C PHE A 395 4.16 -9.66 -12.05
N GLN A 396 4.10 -9.45 -10.73
CA GLN A 396 4.09 -10.56 -9.77
C GLN A 396 2.83 -11.43 -9.91
N GLN A 397 1.67 -10.82 -10.16
CA GLN A 397 0.44 -11.57 -10.43
C GLN A 397 0.56 -12.37 -11.74
N ALA A 398 1.05 -11.77 -12.80
CA ALA A 398 1.30 -12.46 -14.08
C ALA A 398 2.26 -13.64 -13.91
N LYS A 399 3.33 -13.46 -13.13
CA LYS A 399 4.28 -14.53 -12.80
C LYS A 399 3.61 -15.68 -12.03
N ALA A 400 2.78 -15.38 -11.06
CA ALA A 400 2.04 -16.39 -10.30
C ALA A 400 1.05 -17.18 -11.15
N LEU A 401 0.49 -16.55 -12.20
CA LEU A 401 -0.41 -17.18 -13.18
C LEU A 401 0.35 -17.88 -14.31
N GLY A 402 1.69 -17.94 -14.29
CA GLY A 402 2.49 -18.54 -15.36
C GLY A 402 2.60 -17.70 -16.64
N LEU A 403 2.19 -16.42 -16.58
CA LEU A 403 2.17 -15.51 -17.73
C LEU A 403 3.44 -14.64 -17.84
N ALA A 404 4.49 -14.91 -17.08
CA ALA A 404 5.72 -14.11 -17.09
C ALA A 404 6.36 -14.01 -18.49
N SER A 405 6.35 -15.07 -19.28
CA SER A 405 6.84 -15.07 -20.67
C SER A 405 5.95 -14.29 -21.64
N ARG A 406 4.69 -14.02 -21.28
CA ARG A 406 3.71 -13.25 -22.04
C ARG A 406 3.52 -11.82 -21.52
N TRP A 407 4.48 -11.32 -20.73
CA TRP A 407 4.37 -10.00 -20.08
C TRP A 407 4.11 -8.86 -21.07
N GLY A 408 4.75 -8.89 -22.25
CA GLY A 408 4.49 -7.90 -23.31
C GLY A 408 3.03 -7.89 -23.79
N GLU A 409 2.38 -9.07 -23.83
CA GLU A 409 0.95 -9.18 -24.17
C GLU A 409 0.08 -8.60 -23.05
N VAL A 410 0.45 -8.82 -21.77
CA VAL A 410 -0.26 -8.25 -20.61
C VAL A 410 -0.17 -6.73 -20.64
N CYS A 411 1.00 -6.15 -20.90
CA CYS A 411 1.16 -4.69 -21.02
C CYS A 411 0.31 -4.10 -22.15
N LYS A 412 0.31 -4.76 -23.31
CA LYS A 412 -0.55 -4.34 -24.43
C LYS A 412 -2.03 -4.45 -24.07
N ALA A 413 -2.44 -5.59 -23.50
CA ALA A 413 -3.81 -5.80 -23.05
C ALA A 413 -4.25 -4.76 -22.01
N TYR A 414 -3.34 -4.30 -21.13
CA TYR A 414 -3.62 -3.24 -20.16
C TYR A 414 -4.02 -1.93 -20.84
N ALA A 415 -3.30 -1.50 -21.87
CA ALA A 415 -3.64 -0.32 -22.66
C ALA A 415 -4.96 -0.51 -23.43
N ASP A 416 -5.13 -1.67 -24.09
CA ASP A 416 -6.34 -1.99 -24.84
C ASP A 416 -7.60 -2.03 -23.94
N VAL A 417 -7.49 -2.61 -22.74
CA VAL A 417 -8.55 -2.63 -21.71
C VAL A 417 -8.88 -1.22 -21.23
N ASN A 418 -7.87 -0.36 -21.03
CA ASN A 418 -8.16 1.01 -20.63
C ASN A 418 -9.02 1.76 -21.66
N LEU A 419 -8.71 1.58 -22.95
CA LEU A 419 -9.52 2.14 -24.03
C LEU A 419 -10.93 1.50 -24.09
N LEU A 420 -11.01 0.18 -23.90
CA LEU A 420 -12.25 -0.56 -23.80
C LEU A 420 -13.16 -0.05 -22.65
N PHE A 421 -12.58 0.34 -21.52
CA PHE A 421 -13.30 0.94 -20.38
C PHE A 421 -13.67 2.41 -20.61
N GLY A 422 -13.35 2.97 -21.77
CA GLY A 422 -13.63 4.34 -22.13
C GLY A 422 -12.52 5.32 -21.79
N ASP A 423 -11.27 4.88 -21.75
CA ASP A 423 -10.08 5.66 -21.39
C ASP A 423 -10.25 6.31 -20.00
N ILE A 424 -10.22 5.47 -18.98
CA ILE A 424 -10.40 5.91 -17.58
C ILE A 424 -9.08 6.34 -16.95
N VAL A 425 -9.16 7.11 -15.87
CA VAL A 425 -8.01 7.41 -15.00
C VAL A 425 -7.53 6.14 -14.31
N LYS A 426 -6.20 5.93 -14.29
CA LYS A 426 -5.55 4.72 -13.76
C LYS A 426 -4.74 5.03 -12.52
N VAL A 427 -5.37 4.93 -11.36
CA VAL A 427 -4.74 4.98 -10.04
C VAL A 427 -5.47 4.00 -9.12
N THR A 428 -4.80 3.44 -8.10
CA THR A 428 -5.45 2.48 -7.20
C THR A 428 -6.74 3.07 -6.56
N PRO A 429 -7.90 2.37 -6.67
CA PRO A 429 -8.09 0.99 -7.13
C PRO A 429 -8.36 0.79 -8.63
N SER A 430 -8.71 1.81 -9.42
CA SER A 430 -9.09 1.65 -10.85
C SER A 430 -8.00 0.99 -11.70
N SER A 431 -6.72 1.33 -11.48
CA SER A 431 -5.57 0.71 -12.16
C SER A 431 -5.49 -0.80 -11.91
N LYS A 432 -5.88 -1.27 -10.72
CA LYS A 432 -5.95 -2.70 -10.41
C LYS A 432 -7.02 -3.38 -11.24
N VAL A 433 -8.19 -2.77 -11.38
CA VAL A 433 -9.30 -3.34 -12.17
C VAL A 433 -8.92 -3.49 -13.64
N VAL A 434 -8.25 -2.49 -14.22
CA VAL A 434 -7.70 -2.58 -15.58
C VAL A 434 -6.70 -3.74 -15.68
N GLY A 435 -5.84 -3.91 -14.68
CA GLY A 435 -4.89 -5.02 -14.61
C GLY A 435 -5.55 -6.40 -14.50
N ASP A 436 -6.56 -6.53 -13.63
CA ASP A 436 -7.32 -7.77 -13.45
C ASP A 436 -7.97 -8.20 -14.78
N MET A 437 -8.56 -7.24 -15.51
CA MET A 437 -9.15 -7.50 -16.81
C MET A 437 -8.10 -7.84 -17.88
N ALA A 438 -6.95 -7.18 -17.88
CA ALA A 438 -5.85 -7.50 -18.80
C ALA A 438 -5.33 -8.92 -18.59
N LEU A 439 -5.12 -9.33 -17.35
CA LEU A 439 -4.75 -10.71 -17.00
C LEU A 439 -5.82 -11.71 -17.43
N PHE A 440 -7.10 -11.38 -17.20
CA PHE A 440 -8.22 -12.21 -17.63
C PHE A 440 -8.21 -12.45 -19.15
N LEU A 441 -8.01 -11.39 -19.95
CA LEU A 441 -7.94 -11.51 -21.40
C LEU A 441 -6.78 -12.40 -21.85
N VAL A 442 -5.56 -12.13 -21.35
CA VAL A 442 -4.36 -12.87 -21.75
C VAL A 442 -4.41 -14.33 -21.30
N ALA A 443 -4.86 -14.59 -20.06
CA ALA A 443 -4.97 -15.95 -19.53
C ALA A 443 -5.97 -16.82 -20.33
N ASN A 444 -7.04 -16.22 -20.84
CA ASN A 444 -8.07 -16.91 -21.60
C ASN A 444 -7.91 -16.77 -23.12
N ASN A 445 -6.79 -16.18 -23.60
CA ASN A 445 -6.53 -15.91 -25.02
C ASN A 445 -7.67 -15.14 -25.71
N LEU A 446 -8.24 -14.15 -25.00
CA LEU A 446 -9.30 -13.27 -25.48
C LEU A 446 -8.74 -11.94 -25.97
N THR A 447 -9.48 -11.32 -26.89
CA THR A 447 -9.25 -9.95 -27.36
C THR A 447 -10.29 -9.00 -26.77
N PRO A 448 -10.08 -7.68 -26.79
CA PRO A 448 -11.12 -6.72 -26.40
C PRO A 448 -12.45 -6.90 -27.18
N ALA A 449 -12.39 -7.28 -28.45
CA ALA A 449 -13.58 -7.52 -29.27
C ALA A 449 -14.43 -8.68 -28.74
N ASP A 450 -13.79 -9.73 -28.23
CA ASP A 450 -14.50 -10.88 -27.65
C ASP A 450 -15.34 -10.51 -26.43
N THR A 451 -15.02 -9.42 -25.73
CA THR A 451 -15.74 -8.98 -24.51
C THR A 451 -17.09 -8.34 -24.82
N ILE A 452 -17.23 -7.78 -26.01
CA ILE A 452 -18.48 -7.15 -26.47
C ILE A 452 -19.26 -8.03 -27.46
N ASP A 453 -18.70 -9.19 -27.84
CA ASP A 453 -19.35 -10.16 -28.73
C ASP A 453 -20.57 -10.79 -28.02
N PRO A 454 -21.81 -10.60 -28.52
CA PRO A 454 -23.02 -11.13 -27.87
C PRO A 454 -23.11 -12.66 -27.89
N GLU A 455 -22.43 -13.33 -28.82
CA GLU A 455 -22.44 -14.79 -28.94
C GLU A 455 -21.53 -15.47 -27.89
N ARG A 456 -20.65 -14.72 -27.23
CA ARG A 456 -19.73 -15.25 -26.21
C ARG A 456 -20.27 -14.98 -24.79
N GLU A 457 -20.43 -16.02 -24.00
CA GLU A 457 -20.74 -15.88 -22.59
C GLU A 457 -19.42 -15.85 -21.77
N LEU A 458 -19.14 -14.69 -21.15
CA LEU A 458 -17.92 -14.49 -20.37
C LEU A 458 -18.28 -14.25 -18.88
N ALA A 459 -17.47 -14.85 -17.99
CA ALA A 459 -17.48 -14.56 -16.56
C ALA A 459 -16.40 -13.52 -16.28
N PHE A 460 -16.78 -12.25 -16.20
CA PHE A 460 -15.85 -11.15 -15.93
C PHE A 460 -15.33 -11.22 -14.47
N PRO A 461 -14.09 -10.75 -14.20
CA PRO A 461 -13.60 -10.60 -12.84
C PRO A 461 -14.54 -9.74 -11.99
N GLU A 462 -14.76 -10.10 -10.72
CA GLU A 462 -15.71 -9.38 -9.86
C GLU A 462 -15.31 -7.90 -9.69
N SER A 463 -14.00 -7.59 -9.63
CA SER A 463 -13.53 -6.21 -9.59
C SER A 463 -13.97 -5.36 -10.80
N VAL A 464 -14.09 -6.00 -11.97
CA VAL A 464 -14.60 -5.34 -13.19
C VAL A 464 -16.11 -5.12 -13.06
N VAL A 465 -16.85 -6.12 -12.58
CA VAL A 465 -18.29 -5.99 -12.34
C VAL A 465 -18.58 -4.86 -11.35
N GLU A 466 -17.87 -4.81 -10.22
CA GLU A 466 -17.99 -3.76 -9.20
C GLU A 466 -17.68 -2.36 -9.75
N LEU A 467 -16.68 -2.25 -10.64
CA LEU A 467 -16.37 -0.98 -11.31
C LEU A 467 -17.58 -0.51 -12.16
N PHE A 468 -18.13 -1.39 -12.98
CA PHE A 468 -19.27 -1.07 -13.86
C PHE A 468 -20.60 -0.93 -13.12
N GLU A 469 -20.74 -1.51 -11.92
CA GLU A 469 -21.84 -1.20 -10.98
C GLU A 469 -21.75 0.24 -10.43
N GLY A 470 -20.61 0.92 -10.59
CA GLY A 470 -20.38 2.27 -10.06
C GLY A 470 -19.88 2.30 -8.61
N ARG A 471 -19.43 1.17 -8.05
CA ARG A 471 -18.96 1.11 -6.64
C ARG A 471 -17.67 1.88 -6.39
N LEU A 472 -16.91 2.20 -7.44
CA LEU A 472 -15.72 3.07 -7.36
C LEU A 472 -16.04 4.52 -7.77
N GLY A 473 -17.26 4.83 -8.18
CA GLY A 473 -17.65 6.13 -8.70
C GLY A 473 -17.85 6.11 -10.22
N GLN A 474 -17.80 7.30 -10.83
CA GLN A 474 -18.09 7.48 -12.26
C GLN A 474 -16.86 8.06 -12.98
N PRO A 475 -16.41 7.46 -14.09
CA PRO A 475 -15.35 8.05 -14.89
C PRO A 475 -15.87 9.27 -15.69
N PRO A 476 -14.99 10.20 -16.06
CA PRO A 476 -15.35 11.29 -16.97
C PRO A 476 -15.95 10.76 -18.26
N GLY A 477 -17.15 11.24 -18.60
CA GLY A 477 -17.92 10.78 -19.77
C GLY A 477 -18.72 9.49 -19.58
N GLY A 478 -18.72 8.89 -18.39
CA GLY A 478 -19.43 7.66 -18.08
C GLY A 478 -18.75 6.39 -18.61
N PHE A 479 -19.34 5.24 -18.33
CA PHE A 479 -18.89 3.94 -18.86
C PHE A 479 -19.44 3.70 -20.27
N PRO A 480 -18.70 2.95 -21.15
CA PRO A 480 -19.20 2.53 -22.46
C PRO A 480 -20.46 1.65 -22.31
N PRO A 481 -21.63 2.07 -22.83
CA PRO A 481 -22.91 1.40 -22.54
C PRO A 481 -22.95 -0.07 -22.93
N VAL A 482 -22.41 -0.40 -24.11
CA VAL A 482 -22.40 -1.80 -24.63
C VAL A 482 -21.61 -2.72 -23.71
N LEU A 483 -20.43 -2.28 -23.24
CA LEU A 483 -19.63 -3.08 -22.33
C LEU A 483 -20.28 -3.14 -20.95
N GLN A 484 -20.85 -2.03 -20.45
CA GLN A 484 -21.53 -2.00 -19.16
C GLN A 484 -22.67 -3.02 -19.11
N GLU A 485 -23.52 -3.05 -20.14
CA GLU A 485 -24.62 -4.03 -20.24
C GLU A 485 -24.09 -5.48 -20.22
N ARG A 486 -23.01 -5.73 -20.97
CA ARG A 486 -22.37 -7.06 -21.05
C ARG A 486 -21.78 -7.52 -19.73
N VAL A 487 -21.10 -6.61 -19.01
CA VAL A 487 -20.48 -6.89 -17.71
C VAL A 487 -21.53 -7.11 -16.63
N LEU A 488 -22.54 -6.26 -16.59
CA LEU A 488 -23.54 -6.27 -15.52
C LEU A 488 -24.58 -7.40 -15.65
N LYS A 489 -24.90 -7.84 -16.86
CA LYS A 489 -25.89 -8.91 -17.08
C LYS A 489 -27.21 -8.66 -16.32
N GLY A 490 -27.69 -7.41 -16.32
CA GLY A 490 -28.90 -6.99 -15.62
C GLY A 490 -28.74 -6.66 -14.14
N ARG A 491 -27.52 -6.68 -13.59
CA ARG A 491 -27.24 -6.14 -12.23
C ARG A 491 -27.48 -4.63 -12.21
N PRO A 492 -27.97 -4.07 -11.09
CA PRO A 492 -28.20 -2.63 -10.99
C PRO A 492 -26.86 -1.87 -10.95
N ALA A 493 -26.81 -0.74 -11.64
CA ALA A 493 -25.70 0.22 -11.56
C ALA A 493 -26.17 1.47 -10.81
N THR A 494 -25.23 2.13 -10.11
CA THR A 494 -25.47 3.42 -9.45
C THR A 494 -24.61 4.51 -10.07
N THR A 495 -25.19 5.71 -10.17
CA THR A 495 -24.47 6.95 -10.49
C THR A 495 -24.30 7.84 -9.26
N GLU A 496 -24.83 7.42 -8.13
CA GLU A 496 -24.71 8.09 -6.86
C GLU A 496 -23.39 7.73 -6.15
N ARG A 497 -22.97 8.58 -5.24
CA ARG A 497 -21.77 8.36 -4.44
C ARG A 497 -21.96 7.15 -3.50
N PRO A 498 -21.17 6.09 -3.63
CA PRO A 498 -21.38 4.87 -2.84
C PRO A 498 -21.38 5.11 -1.33
N GLY A 499 -20.46 5.97 -0.82
CA GLY A 499 -20.37 6.28 0.61
C GLY A 499 -21.61 6.98 1.20
N ALA A 500 -22.42 7.67 0.37
CA ALA A 500 -23.63 8.33 0.84
C ALA A 500 -24.76 7.34 1.17
N ASN A 501 -24.79 6.20 0.51
CA ASN A 501 -25.83 5.19 0.64
C ASN A 501 -25.48 4.09 1.65
N LEU A 502 -24.26 4.13 2.21
CA LEU A 502 -23.84 3.20 3.25
C LEU A 502 -24.37 3.66 4.61
N PRO A 503 -24.93 2.75 5.43
CA PRO A 503 -25.33 3.10 6.80
C PRO A 503 -24.10 3.53 7.61
N PRO A 504 -24.25 4.50 8.53
CA PRO A 504 -23.15 4.88 9.41
C PRO A 504 -22.58 3.68 10.16
N ALA A 505 -21.25 3.57 10.21
CA ALA A 505 -20.58 2.55 10.98
C ALA A 505 -20.67 2.86 12.49
N ASP A 506 -20.88 1.83 13.29
CA ASP A 506 -20.81 1.92 14.74
C ASP A 506 -19.33 1.78 15.18
N LEU A 507 -18.68 2.94 15.39
CA LEU A 507 -17.27 3.01 15.75
C LEU A 507 -17.02 2.63 17.21
N ASP A 508 -18.01 2.79 18.10
CA ASP A 508 -17.90 2.39 19.49
C ASP A 508 -17.92 0.87 19.61
N ALA A 509 -18.85 0.20 18.94
CA ALA A 509 -18.89 -1.25 18.85
C ALA A 509 -17.63 -1.83 18.18
N ALA A 510 -17.08 -1.14 17.16
CA ALA A 510 -15.83 -1.53 16.53
C ALA A 510 -14.64 -1.43 17.51
N THR A 511 -14.61 -0.39 18.35
CA THR A 511 -13.58 -0.20 19.39
C THR A 511 -13.67 -1.29 20.46
N GLU A 512 -14.85 -1.61 20.94
CA GLU A 512 -15.05 -2.70 21.90
C GLU A 512 -14.60 -4.05 21.32
N LYS A 513 -14.96 -4.34 20.08
CA LYS A 513 -14.53 -5.54 19.38
C LYS A 513 -13.01 -5.59 19.18
N ALA A 514 -12.39 -4.45 18.85
CA ALA A 514 -10.93 -4.35 18.73
C ALA A 514 -10.25 -4.70 20.07
N GLY A 515 -10.75 -4.19 21.20
CA GLY A 515 -10.26 -4.52 22.53
C GLY A 515 -10.35 -6.03 22.85
N THR A 516 -11.46 -6.65 22.47
CA THR A 516 -11.62 -8.12 22.59
C THR A 516 -10.57 -8.88 21.78
N LEU A 517 -10.28 -8.42 20.55
CA LEU A 517 -9.27 -9.03 19.67
C LEU A 517 -7.85 -8.83 20.20
N LEU A 518 -7.52 -7.65 20.70
CA LEU A 518 -6.20 -7.33 21.28
C LEU A 518 -5.97 -8.00 22.64
N GLY A 519 -7.04 -8.19 23.42
CA GLY A 519 -6.96 -8.72 24.80
C GLY A 519 -6.63 -7.65 25.83
N HIS A 520 -6.73 -6.37 25.47
CA HIS A 520 -6.61 -5.19 26.35
C HIS A 520 -7.53 -4.06 25.86
N PRO A 521 -7.76 -3.02 26.66
CA PRO A 521 -8.58 -1.88 26.25
C PRO A 521 -8.05 -1.26 24.95
N ALA A 522 -8.94 -1.10 23.95
CA ALA A 522 -8.64 -0.48 22.68
C ALA A 522 -8.97 1.01 22.68
N THR A 523 -8.37 1.76 21.77
CA THR A 523 -8.61 3.16 21.49
C THR A 523 -9.57 3.34 20.31
N ALA A 524 -10.06 4.54 20.07
CA ALA A 524 -10.83 4.86 18.85
C ALA A 524 -10.05 4.56 17.56
N ARG A 525 -8.71 4.67 17.59
CA ARG A 525 -7.82 4.35 16.46
C ARG A 525 -7.81 2.87 16.14
N ASP A 526 -7.85 2.00 17.15
CA ASP A 526 -7.98 0.54 16.96
C ASP A 526 -9.33 0.18 16.35
N GLY A 527 -10.41 0.82 16.81
CA GLY A 527 -11.75 0.68 16.25
C GLY A 527 -11.80 1.10 14.77
N LEU A 528 -11.15 2.21 14.41
CA LEU A 528 -10.99 2.65 13.02
C LEU A 528 -10.16 1.66 12.21
N SER A 529 -9.06 1.14 12.74
CA SER A 529 -8.22 0.14 12.08
C SER A 529 -9.00 -1.13 11.77
N LEU A 530 -9.80 -1.61 12.72
CA LEU A 530 -10.69 -2.76 12.51
C LEU A 530 -11.77 -2.47 11.48
N THR A 531 -12.38 -1.27 11.50
CA THR A 531 -13.41 -0.86 10.55
C THR A 531 -12.87 -0.77 9.12
N LEU A 532 -11.68 -0.18 8.96
CA LEU A 532 -11.03 -0.03 7.66
C LEU A 532 -10.50 -1.37 7.11
N TYR A 533 -10.05 -2.27 7.98
CA TYR A 533 -9.42 -3.52 7.59
C TYR A 533 -9.90 -4.72 8.43
N PRO A 534 -11.19 -5.09 8.33
CA PRO A 534 -11.81 -6.09 9.19
C PRO A 534 -11.23 -7.49 9.07
N ARG A 535 -10.51 -7.80 7.97
CA ARG A 535 -9.81 -9.07 7.77
C ARG A 535 -8.33 -9.03 8.18
N VAL A 536 -7.71 -7.85 8.24
CA VAL A 536 -6.27 -7.70 8.55
C VAL A 536 -6.04 -7.47 10.03
N PHE A 537 -6.87 -6.64 10.65
CA PHE A 537 -6.72 -6.30 12.05
C PHE A 537 -6.77 -7.52 13.00
N PRO A 538 -7.66 -8.52 12.81
CA PRO A 538 -7.64 -9.73 13.64
C PRO A 538 -6.32 -10.50 13.58
N ASP A 539 -5.70 -10.60 12.40
CA ASP A 539 -4.40 -11.26 12.23
C ASP A 539 -3.27 -10.49 12.89
N TYR A 540 -3.33 -9.14 12.82
CA TYR A 540 -2.41 -8.26 13.53
C TYR A 540 -2.55 -8.44 15.06
N ALA A 541 -3.77 -8.37 15.59
CA ALA A 541 -4.05 -8.55 17.02
C ALA A 541 -3.65 -9.96 17.52
N ALA A 542 -3.86 -10.99 16.71
CA ALA A 542 -3.42 -12.35 17.04
C ALA A 542 -1.89 -12.44 17.10
N HIS A 543 -1.18 -11.79 16.18
CA HIS A 543 0.28 -11.73 16.19
C HIS A 543 0.80 -11.04 17.46
N GLU A 544 0.24 -9.89 17.81
CA GLU A 544 0.64 -9.16 19.02
C GLU A 544 0.43 -9.98 20.30
N ARG A 545 -0.70 -10.65 20.40
CA ARG A 545 -0.96 -11.57 21.54
C ARG A 545 0.01 -12.74 21.59
N THR A 546 0.43 -13.26 20.45
CA THR A 546 1.32 -14.44 20.37
C THR A 546 2.78 -14.06 20.60
N TYR A 547 3.28 -13.04 19.92
CA TYR A 547 4.71 -12.72 19.87
C TYR A 547 5.08 -11.44 20.61
N SER A 548 4.09 -10.67 21.13
CA SER A 548 4.29 -9.30 21.63
C SER A 548 4.63 -8.33 20.51
N ASP A 549 5.00 -7.12 20.87
CA ASP A 549 5.46 -6.12 19.91
C ASP A 549 6.79 -6.53 19.28
N THR A 550 6.75 -6.90 18.00
CA THR A 550 7.92 -7.29 17.20
C THR A 550 8.54 -6.10 16.46
N SER A 551 7.98 -4.89 16.58
CA SER A 551 8.48 -3.68 15.91
C SER A 551 9.88 -3.28 16.38
N MET A 552 10.25 -3.67 17.61
CA MET A 552 11.56 -3.41 18.19
C MET A 552 12.69 -4.28 17.64
N LEU A 553 12.37 -5.39 16.97
CA LEU A 553 13.40 -6.26 16.39
C LEU A 553 14.14 -5.52 15.28
N PRO A 554 15.49 -5.63 15.20
CA PRO A 554 16.25 -5.22 14.04
C PRO A 554 15.63 -5.73 12.73
N THR A 555 15.67 -4.94 11.68
CA THR A 555 14.98 -5.29 10.41
C THR A 555 15.47 -6.61 9.80
N PRO A 556 16.77 -6.92 9.76
CA PRO A 556 17.22 -8.23 9.30
C PRO A 556 16.71 -9.37 10.20
N LEU A 557 16.70 -9.16 11.52
CA LEU A 557 16.21 -10.16 12.48
C LEU A 557 14.71 -10.43 12.31
N PHE A 558 13.94 -9.40 12.03
CA PHE A 558 12.50 -9.51 11.77
C PHE A 558 12.21 -10.33 10.50
N PHE A 559 12.88 -10.04 9.38
CA PHE A 559 12.58 -10.69 8.11
C PHE A 559 13.23 -12.05 7.93
N PHE A 560 14.44 -12.25 8.45
CA PHE A 560 15.27 -13.42 8.14
C PHE A 560 15.59 -14.28 9.37
N GLY A 561 15.25 -13.81 10.57
CA GLY A 561 15.66 -14.44 11.82
C GLY A 561 17.16 -14.27 12.12
N PRO A 562 17.62 -14.71 13.30
CA PRO A 562 19.02 -14.61 13.69
C PRO A 562 19.91 -15.59 12.93
N GLU A 563 21.15 -15.18 12.64
CA GLU A 563 22.20 -16.06 12.14
C GLU A 563 22.80 -16.90 13.26
N PRO A 564 23.18 -18.16 12.99
CA PRO A 564 23.85 -19.00 13.97
C PRO A 564 25.12 -18.33 14.53
N SER A 565 25.25 -18.30 15.84
CA SER A 565 26.39 -17.75 16.58
C SER A 565 26.60 -16.23 16.47
N VAL A 566 25.73 -15.49 15.81
CA VAL A 566 25.76 -14.01 15.75
C VAL A 566 24.95 -13.44 16.92
N GLU A 567 25.54 -12.48 17.64
CA GLU A 567 24.86 -11.74 18.69
C GLU A 567 24.00 -10.64 18.09
N ASN A 568 22.72 -10.61 18.48
CA ASN A 568 21.79 -9.58 18.08
C ASN A 568 21.35 -8.78 19.31
N LEU A 569 21.49 -7.46 19.24
CA LEU A 569 21.05 -6.55 20.29
C LEU A 569 19.62 -6.10 20.01
N VAL A 570 18.72 -6.36 20.95
CA VAL A 570 17.32 -5.97 20.85
C VAL A 570 16.96 -5.07 22.04
N GLU A 571 16.81 -3.77 21.80
CA GLU A 571 16.33 -2.83 22.81
C GLU A 571 14.83 -2.95 22.94
N ILE A 572 14.36 -3.52 24.04
CA ILE A 572 12.92 -3.75 24.31
C ILE A 572 12.25 -2.60 25.03
N GLU A 573 13.03 -1.77 25.70
CA GLU A 573 12.64 -0.53 26.37
C GLU A 573 13.89 0.36 26.47
N PRO A 574 13.77 1.69 26.62
CA PRO A 574 14.92 2.57 26.80
C PRO A 574 15.87 2.07 27.90
N GLY A 575 17.10 1.77 27.54
CA GLY A 575 18.13 1.25 28.47
C GLY A 575 17.98 -0.23 28.83
N LYS A 576 17.06 -0.99 28.25
CA LYS A 576 16.87 -2.42 28.48
C LYS A 576 17.09 -3.22 27.20
N THR A 577 18.28 -3.77 27.04
CA THR A 577 18.69 -4.51 25.86
C THR A 577 18.74 -6.01 26.13
N LEU A 578 18.19 -6.81 25.23
CA LEU A 578 18.36 -8.25 25.16
C LEU A 578 19.50 -8.58 24.21
N ILE A 579 20.39 -9.47 24.61
CA ILE A 579 21.43 -10.06 23.75
C ILE A 579 20.92 -11.44 23.35
N LEU A 580 20.57 -11.57 22.07
CA LEU A 580 19.97 -12.78 21.49
C LEU A 580 20.95 -13.45 20.53
N LYS A 581 21.19 -14.74 20.69
CA LYS A 581 22.06 -15.55 19.83
C LYS A 581 21.38 -16.88 19.51
N LEU A 582 21.33 -17.24 18.24
CA LEU A 582 20.87 -18.56 17.79
C LEU A 582 22.02 -19.55 17.99
N LEU A 583 21.76 -20.66 18.68
CA LEU A 583 22.74 -21.72 18.88
C LEU A 583 22.56 -22.84 17.86
N ALA A 584 21.34 -23.38 17.75
CA ALA A 584 21.02 -24.49 16.84
C ALA A 584 19.51 -24.61 16.58
N VAL A 585 19.18 -25.27 15.48
CA VAL A 585 17.82 -25.76 15.20
C VAL A 585 17.87 -27.28 15.26
N GLY A 586 17.04 -27.88 16.13
CA GLY A 586 16.93 -29.31 16.31
C GLY A 586 16.31 -30.03 15.13
N GLU A 587 16.46 -31.34 15.09
CA GLU A 587 15.71 -32.20 14.16
C GLU A 587 14.22 -32.15 14.43
N ALA A 588 13.44 -32.53 13.42
CA ALA A 588 11.99 -32.58 13.54
C ALA A 588 11.56 -33.72 14.54
N HIS A 589 10.72 -33.36 15.49
CA HIS A 589 10.06 -34.29 16.37
C HIS A 589 8.92 -35.04 15.66
N VAL A 590 8.49 -36.15 16.26
CA VAL A 590 7.40 -37.00 15.73
C VAL A 590 6.08 -36.23 15.61
N ASP A 591 5.87 -35.21 16.44
CA ASP A 591 4.68 -34.34 16.46
C ASP A 591 4.76 -33.19 15.44
N GLY A 592 5.80 -33.17 14.58
CA GLY A 592 5.98 -32.13 13.54
C GLY A 592 6.52 -30.80 14.03
N LYS A 593 7.07 -30.77 15.25
CA LYS A 593 7.73 -29.58 15.80
C LYS A 593 9.25 -29.69 15.68
N ARG A 594 9.92 -28.53 15.81
CA ARG A 594 11.37 -28.43 16.01
C ARG A 594 11.66 -27.63 17.27
N THR A 595 12.70 -28.03 17.99
CA THR A 595 13.24 -27.22 19.10
C THR A 595 14.30 -26.30 18.54
N VAL A 596 14.16 -25.00 18.79
CA VAL A 596 15.16 -23.98 18.44
C VAL A 596 15.84 -23.54 19.72
N PHE A 597 17.18 -23.64 19.72
CA PHE A 597 18.03 -23.32 20.87
C PHE A 597 18.62 -21.92 20.73
N PHE A 598 18.40 -21.11 21.74
CA PHE A 598 18.93 -19.74 21.82
C PHE A 598 19.78 -19.56 23.08
N GLU A 599 20.64 -18.55 23.04
CA GLU A 599 21.23 -17.92 24.22
C GLU A 599 20.62 -16.53 24.38
N LEU A 600 20.07 -16.23 25.54
CA LEU A 600 19.50 -14.95 25.89
C LEU A 600 20.21 -14.38 27.10
N ASN A 601 20.93 -13.26 26.92
CA ASN A 601 21.76 -12.64 27.98
C ASN A 601 22.69 -13.65 28.67
N GLY A 602 23.35 -14.53 27.90
CA GLY A 602 24.23 -15.58 28.41
C GLY A 602 23.54 -16.79 29.02
N GLN A 603 22.21 -16.86 28.97
CA GLN A 603 21.43 -17.99 29.50
C GLN A 603 20.80 -18.79 28.35
N PRO A 604 20.94 -20.15 28.37
CA PRO A 604 20.27 -20.98 27.36
C PRO A 604 18.75 -20.88 27.46
N ARG A 605 18.09 -20.85 26.31
CA ARG A 605 16.64 -20.87 26.14
C ARG A 605 16.29 -21.79 24.98
N GLU A 606 15.17 -22.43 25.07
CA GLU A 606 14.60 -23.24 23.98
C GLU A 606 13.17 -22.83 23.70
N VAL A 607 12.78 -22.92 22.43
CA VAL A 607 11.40 -22.72 21.98
C VAL A 607 11.02 -23.84 21.03
N GLU A 608 9.79 -24.32 21.15
CA GLU A 608 9.23 -25.29 20.21
C GLU A 608 8.44 -24.57 19.12
N VAL A 609 8.69 -24.91 17.88
CA VAL A 609 8.07 -24.32 16.69
C VAL A 609 7.51 -25.44 15.81
N VAL A 610 6.29 -25.27 15.33
CA VAL A 610 5.67 -26.19 14.35
C VAL A 610 6.37 -26.01 13.00
N ASP A 611 6.93 -27.07 12.45
CA ASP A 611 7.52 -27.07 11.11
C ASP A 611 6.42 -27.30 10.06
N ARG A 612 6.00 -26.22 9.40
CA ARG A 612 4.92 -26.25 8.39
C ARG A 612 5.28 -27.05 7.15
N SER A 613 6.56 -27.25 6.87
CA SER A 613 7.00 -28.06 5.73
C SER A 613 6.65 -29.53 5.91
N LEU A 614 6.63 -30.00 7.15
CA LEU A 614 6.26 -31.38 7.52
C LEU A 614 4.75 -31.57 7.54
N ALA A 615 3.99 -30.56 7.97
CA ALA A 615 2.53 -30.60 7.93
C ALA A 615 1.99 -30.68 6.50
N SER A 616 2.68 -30.07 5.54
CA SER A 616 2.32 -30.14 4.12
C SER A 616 2.59 -31.51 3.47
N ALA A 617 3.50 -32.30 4.02
CA ALA A 617 3.84 -33.64 3.52
C ALA A 617 2.76 -34.70 3.81
N VAL A 618 1.78 -34.40 4.67
CA VAL A 618 0.79 -35.40 5.17
C VAL A 618 -0.48 -35.46 4.30
N ARG A 619 -0.74 -34.51 3.39
CA ARG A 619 -1.90 -34.56 2.49
C ARG A 619 -1.59 -33.94 1.11
N GLU A 620 -1.12 -34.74 0.18
CA GLU A 620 -1.25 -34.40 -1.23
C GLU A 620 -2.75 -34.37 -1.60
N THR A 621 -3.23 -33.23 -2.05
CA THR A 621 -4.59 -33.10 -2.59
C THR A 621 -4.61 -33.84 -3.93
N PRO A 622 -5.57 -34.76 -4.18
CA PRO A 622 -5.70 -35.39 -5.48
C PRO A 622 -5.88 -34.33 -6.57
N LYS A 623 -5.34 -34.58 -7.75
CA LYS A 623 -5.54 -33.69 -8.90
C LYS A 623 -6.88 -34.01 -9.56
N ALA A 624 -7.57 -32.94 -10.02
CA ALA A 624 -8.74 -33.08 -10.85
C ALA A 624 -8.32 -33.63 -12.23
N ASP A 625 -9.09 -34.57 -12.76
CA ASP A 625 -8.95 -35.03 -14.14
C ASP A 625 -9.60 -33.99 -15.07
N PRO A 626 -8.81 -33.31 -15.94
CA PRO A 626 -9.35 -32.31 -16.86
C PRO A 626 -10.36 -32.87 -17.86
N SER A 627 -10.36 -34.18 -18.09
CA SER A 627 -11.30 -34.84 -18.99
C SER A 627 -12.62 -35.23 -18.30
N ASP A 628 -12.67 -35.21 -16.97
CA ASP A 628 -13.91 -35.50 -16.21
C ASP A 628 -14.62 -34.19 -15.80
N PRO A 629 -15.69 -33.82 -16.49
CA PRO A 629 -16.42 -32.61 -16.20
C PRO A 629 -17.18 -32.64 -14.86
N ASN A 630 -17.12 -33.73 -14.11
CA ASN A 630 -17.64 -33.83 -12.74
C ASN A 630 -16.61 -33.40 -11.68
N GLN A 631 -15.36 -33.28 -12.03
CA GLN A 631 -14.29 -32.88 -11.14
C GLN A 631 -13.98 -31.40 -11.32
N ILE A 632 -14.20 -30.64 -10.27
CA ILE A 632 -13.90 -29.21 -10.25
C ILE A 632 -12.51 -29.04 -9.64
N GLY A 633 -11.54 -28.69 -10.48
CA GLY A 633 -10.16 -28.41 -10.08
C GLY A 633 -9.93 -26.93 -9.81
N ALA A 634 -8.87 -26.63 -9.06
CA ALA A 634 -8.41 -25.26 -8.87
C ALA A 634 -7.81 -24.71 -10.18
N PRO A 635 -8.34 -23.62 -10.73
CA PRO A 635 -7.82 -23.06 -11.98
C PRO A 635 -6.46 -22.37 -11.81
N LEU A 636 -6.13 -22.00 -10.58
CA LEU A 636 -4.90 -21.30 -10.22
C LEU A 636 -4.52 -21.62 -8.76
N PRO A 637 -3.24 -21.46 -8.36
CA PRO A 637 -2.85 -21.62 -6.97
C PRO A 637 -3.38 -20.44 -6.13
N GLY A 638 -3.90 -20.74 -4.93
CA GLY A 638 -4.45 -19.70 -4.05
C GLY A 638 -4.99 -20.24 -2.74
N LEU A 639 -5.58 -19.36 -1.94
CA LEU A 639 -6.22 -19.66 -0.67
C LEU A 639 -7.72 -19.82 -0.90
N VAL A 640 -8.34 -20.91 -0.44
CA VAL A 640 -9.80 -21.03 -0.44
C VAL A 640 -10.39 -20.07 0.59
N VAL A 641 -11.13 -19.05 0.13
CA VAL A 641 -11.70 -18.00 1.00
C VAL A 641 -13.18 -18.18 1.27
N GLY A 642 -13.86 -19.04 0.51
CA GLY A 642 -15.26 -19.35 0.74
C GLY A 642 -15.69 -20.63 0.01
N VAL A 643 -16.52 -21.43 0.66
CA VAL A 643 -17.20 -22.58 0.06
C VAL A 643 -18.70 -22.37 0.23
N ALA A 644 -19.42 -22.31 -0.89
CA ALA A 644 -20.84 -21.94 -0.94
C ALA A 644 -21.78 -23.14 -1.01
N VAL A 645 -21.27 -24.36 -1.06
CA VAL A 645 -22.04 -25.61 -1.20
C VAL A 645 -21.54 -26.66 -0.24
N VAL A 646 -22.40 -27.60 0.14
CA VAL A 646 -22.06 -28.77 0.94
C VAL A 646 -22.40 -30.07 0.18
N ALA A 647 -21.79 -31.19 0.58
CA ALA A 647 -22.09 -32.49 -0.02
C ALA A 647 -23.60 -32.78 0.06
N GLY A 648 -24.18 -33.18 -1.05
CA GLY A 648 -25.62 -33.45 -1.17
C GLY A 648 -26.43 -32.29 -1.77
N ASP A 649 -25.90 -31.07 -1.87
CA ASP A 649 -26.61 -29.93 -2.42
C ASP A 649 -26.90 -30.09 -3.93
N PRO A 650 -28.12 -29.76 -4.39
CA PRO A 650 -28.39 -29.61 -5.82
C PRO A 650 -27.79 -28.29 -6.32
N VAL A 651 -27.10 -28.33 -7.43
CA VAL A 651 -26.52 -27.15 -8.07
C VAL A 651 -27.08 -26.93 -9.47
N ARG A 652 -27.27 -25.66 -9.84
CA ARG A 652 -27.71 -25.25 -11.16
C ARG A 652 -26.51 -24.70 -11.95
N LYS A 653 -26.57 -24.76 -13.27
CA LYS A 653 -25.58 -24.08 -14.12
C LYS A 653 -25.47 -22.60 -13.71
N GLY A 654 -24.25 -22.11 -13.54
CA GLY A 654 -23.95 -20.74 -13.12
C GLY A 654 -24.08 -20.49 -11.61
N GLN A 655 -24.34 -21.52 -10.80
CA GLN A 655 -24.37 -21.37 -9.33
C GLN A 655 -22.96 -21.31 -8.77
N LYS A 656 -22.71 -20.37 -7.84
CA LYS A 656 -21.43 -20.23 -7.12
C LYS A 656 -21.17 -21.51 -6.29
N LEU A 657 -19.96 -22.07 -6.45
CA LEU A 657 -19.50 -23.26 -5.71
C LEU A 657 -18.55 -22.88 -4.59
N LEU A 658 -17.49 -22.17 -4.94
CA LEU A 658 -16.46 -21.74 -3.98
C LEU A 658 -15.65 -20.56 -4.54
N SER A 659 -14.86 -19.92 -3.69
CA SER A 659 -13.96 -18.83 -4.07
C SER A 659 -12.54 -19.13 -3.62
N ILE A 660 -11.57 -18.80 -4.49
CA ILE A 660 -10.13 -18.89 -4.23
C ILE A 660 -9.55 -17.49 -4.31
N GLU A 661 -8.79 -17.08 -3.29
CA GLU A 661 -8.02 -15.84 -3.31
C GLU A 661 -6.56 -16.17 -3.71
N ALA A 662 -6.10 -15.52 -4.77
CA ALA A 662 -4.71 -15.55 -5.18
C ALA A 662 -4.21 -14.11 -5.33
N MET A 663 -3.20 -13.71 -4.57
CA MET A 663 -2.57 -12.38 -4.65
C MET A 663 -3.55 -11.20 -4.60
N LYS A 664 -4.57 -11.26 -3.74
CA LYS A 664 -5.65 -10.25 -3.58
C LYS A 664 -6.71 -10.26 -4.70
N MET A 665 -6.70 -11.25 -5.58
CA MET A 665 -7.77 -11.49 -6.53
C MET A 665 -8.61 -12.67 -6.05
N GLU A 666 -9.91 -12.46 -5.85
CA GLU A 666 -10.86 -13.52 -5.57
C GLU A 666 -11.38 -14.08 -6.90
N THR A 667 -11.14 -15.35 -7.14
CA THR A 667 -11.68 -16.09 -8.28
C THR A 667 -12.80 -16.99 -7.80
N THR A 668 -14.02 -16.74 -8.26
CA THR A 668 -15.17 -17.57 -7.93
C THR A 668 -15.37 -18.66 -8.96
N LEU A 669 -15.51 -19.89 -8.50
CA LEU A 669 -15.83 -21.03 -9.35
C LEU A 669 -17.32 -21.28 -9.34
N TYR A 670 -17.88 -21.45 -10.53
CA TYR A 670 -19.31 -21.70 -10.74
C TYR A 670 -19.54 -23.07 -11.35
N ALA A 671 -20.71 -23.65 -11.10
CA ALA A 671 -21.11 -24.90 -11.73
C ALA A 671 -21.33 -24.69 -13.24
N GLU A 672 -20.59 -25.41 -14.07
CA GLU A 672 -20.74 -25.34 -15.55
C GLU A 672 -22.02 -26.03 -16.04
N ARG A 673 -22.61 -26.90 -15.21
CA ARG A 673 -23.80 -27.69 -15.54
C ARG A 673 -24.61 -27.95 -14.27
N PRO A 674 -25.91 -28.30 -14.40
CA PRO A 674 -26.70 -28.75 -13.27
C PRO A 674 -26.22 -30.13 -12.79
N GLY A 675 -26.34 -30.39 -11.49
CA GLY A 675 -25.94 -31.65 -10.87
C GLY A 675 -26.18 -31.63 -9.35
N ARG A 676 -25.58 -32.58 -8.65
CA ARG A 676 -25.57 -32.63 -7.18
C ARG A 676 -24.11 -32.70 -6.71
N VAL A 677 -23.78 -32.01 -5.62
CA VAL A 677 -22.46 -32.08 -5.01
C VAL A 677 -22.26 -33.46 -4.36
N ALA A 678 -21.33 -34.23 -4.91
CA ALA A 678 -20.98 -35.54 -4.36
C ALA A 678 -20.02 -35.42 -3.17
N GLU A 679 -18.99 -34.61 -3.32
CA GLU A 679 -17.93 -34.46 -2.32
C GLU A 679 -17.34 -33.05 -2.40
N VAL A 680 -17.07 -32.45 -1.23
CA VAL A 680 -16.35 -31.17 -1.11
C VAL A 680 -15.02 -31.46 -0.42
N LEU A 681 -13.91 -31.26 -1.15
CA LEU A 681 -12.54 -31.44 -0.64
C LEU A 681 -11.89 -30.09 -0.30
N ALA A 682 -12.50 -28.97 -0.76
CA ALA A 682 -12.03 -27.63 -0.45
C ALA A 682 -12.41 -27.22 0.97
N GLU A 683 -11.47 -26.73 1.74
CA GLU A 683 -11.66 -26.19 3.09
C GLU A 683 -11.28 -24.70 3.10
N VAL A 684 -12.11 -23.84 3.71
CA VAL A 684 -11.81 -22.42 3.87
C VAL A 684 -10.52 -22.25 4.68
N GLY A 685 -9.59 -21.43 4.18
CA GLY A 685 -8.28 -21.23 4.78
C GLY A 685 -7.20 -22.21 4.29
N ARG A 686 -7.54 -23.14 3.39
CA ARG A 686 -6.56 -24.07 2.80
C ARG A 686 -5.91 -23.50 1.55
N GLN A 687 -4.58 -23.62 1.46
CA GLN A 687 -3.82 -23.32 0.26
C GLN A 687 -3.98 -24.44 -0.76
N VAL A 688 -4.27 -24.11 -2.02
CA VAL A 688 -4.42 -25.07 -3.12
C VAL A 688 -3.47 -24.72 -4.28
N LYS A 689 -3.04 -25.74 -5.02
CA LYS A 689 -2.23 -25.60 -6.23
C LYS A 689 -3.13 -25.72 -7.46
N ALA A 690 -2.69 -25.19 -8.60
CA ALA A 690 -3.41 -25.37 -9.85
C ALA A 690 -3.65 -26.86 -10.13
N GLY A 691 -4.87 -27.18 -10.52
CA GLY A 691 -5.32 -28.55 -10.77
C GLY A 691 -5.69 -29.38 -9.53
N ASP A 692 -5.54 -28.85 -8.30
CA ASP A 692 -6.01 -29.58 -7.10
C ASP A 692 -7.53 -29.79 -7.19
N LEU A 693 -7.98 -31.00 -6.89
CA LEU A 693 -9.40 -31.36 -6.89
C LEU A 693 -10.11 -30.73 -5.69
N LEU A 694 -11.08 -29.86 -5.97
CA LEU A 694 -11.79 -29.08 -4.95
C LEU A 694 -13.16 -29.62 -4.63
N LEU A 695 -13.85 -30.15 -5.65
CA LEU A 695 -15.23 -30.59 -5.54
C LEU A 695 -15.54 -31.63 -6.61
N LYS A 696 -16.40 -32.60 -6.26
CA LYS A 696 -16.97 -33.54 -7.23
C LYS A 696 -18.48 -33.34 -7.35
N LEU A 697 -18.96 -33.36 -8.57
CA LEU A 697 -20.39 -33.37 -8.90
C LEU A 697 -20.83 -34.75 -9.33
N THR A 698 -22.10 -35.05 -9.17
CA THR A 698 -22.80 -36.17 -9.82
C THR A 698 -23.92 -35.62 -10.68
N THR A 699 -24.26 -36.31 -11.72
CA THR A 699 -25.44 -36.04 -12.55
C THR A 699 -26.73 -36.27 -11.80
#